data_c339a8a8477d0924ec8d529661ad563c
#
_entry.id   c339a8a8477d0924ec8d529661ad563c
#
_cell.length_a   1.000
_cell.length_b   1.000
_cell.length_c   1.000
_cell.angle_alpha   90.00
_cell.angle_beta   90.00
_cell.angle_gamma   90.00
#
_symmetry.space_group_name_H-M   'P 1'
#
loop_
_entity.id
_entity.type
_entity.pdbx_description
1 polymer ?
#
loop_
_entity_poly.entity_id
_entity_poly.type
_entity_poly.pdbx_seq_one_letter_code
_entity_poly.pdbx_strand_id
1 'polypeptide(L)'
;MIILLEKAHTWYELINNRIKKNSSGKIIIITGMSVDSITSLRILVGLFKSDVIQYEIIPVRNYDEVDKEIINCEKMKEEIKGFVFINCIGEMDLTKYWFCQDKNIYALIAESSRPLHHKNLRNKTNIVIINDGNNNIEYCPTEKEMEIISQKVINIEDNKNEKLNLNEEKEENNDDNNNNENKNQTDGENIYPVGQKKENEENKEKEEENEENKKKESKKKIIKKRTEINDEDFKELKNETDQLDSIADEVSAKPEKQSLNEEKEESIEENEKEENEINEEENKLKEKIKEIEKINLKVNEYYGGSYYGLPSTYIFYSIAHQLHKENVYYLWYLILAITDEYLRYHISDKKYDKLYAMCQNEVLRIEKKKSKDDDTLKIYKSTSKEGKTILIGSDYKLILYRHWNLYDSFIYSSYPLGILSTWKEPGKGEVQKIFAYMGIPLSEAKQKYRYMKNEYLDTFRDKIIDVSKKFFLNDIIFHSFIYQFDNNTEMSASDCTYLLSCLIECPFEDFNNIEIEDDEFLEDNNSNLSENEGNDENEGVGGEENLDEKNSENLILKKNKIKESTLKKFWMAYRFLSLKKLNMTNGLIDIAIKFQIALTNNATNILDKNGVKNEQKFRYSIVSGNLSDDSRYFQYPGNLERLCLVISETYKQLRGKKIENKPYLLAYIDQENKTYIIDGNLGCNKKDEDEKNMFPLQFKFVSKKLKIPVNYDYTTEQIITIKKDDLYSFINQISQI
;
A
#
# COMPACT_ATOMS: atom_id res chain seq x y z
N MET A 1 24.61 0.48 5.70
CA MET A 1 25.56 -0.18 4.74
C MET A 1 24.75 -0.80 3.63
N ILE A 2 25.07 -0.50 2.37
CA ILE A 2 24.37 -1.08 1.21
C ILE A 2 25.21 -2.23 0.67
N ILE A 3 24.60 -3.41 0.54
CA ILE A 3 25.24 -4.61 0.00
C ILE A 3 24.54 -4.96 -1.32
N LEU A 4 25.30 -5.24 -2.37
CA LEU A 4 24.74 -5.73 -3.63
C LEU A 4 24.13 -7.12 -3.42
N LEU A 5 23.03 -7.41 -4.10
CA LEU A 5 22.32 -8.68 -4.01
C LEU A 5 23.23 -9.89 -4.28
N GLU A 6 24.19 -9.74 -5.21
CA GLU A 6 25.20 -10.76 -5.54
C GLU A 6 26.14 -11.10 -4.37
N LYS A 7 26.21 -10.24 -3.35
CA LYS A 7 27.04 -10.40 -2.15
C LYS A 7 26.19 -10.47 -0.88
N ALA A 8 24.92 -10.80 -0.98
CA ALA A 8 23.98 -10.80 0.15
C ALA A 8 24.42 -11.75 1.29
N HIS A 9 25.11 -12.85 0.98
CA HIS A 9 25.68 -13.79 1.96
C HIS A 9 26.63 -13.12 2.96
N THR A 10 27.31 -12.03 2.56
CA THR A 10 28.28 -11.36 3.44
C THR A 10 27.64 -10.83 4.72
N TRP A 11 26.39 -10.37 4.67
CA TRP A 11 25.65 -10.00 5.86
C TRP A 11 25.44 -11.21 6.79
N TYR A 12 25.03 -12.34 6.22
CA TYR A 12 24.78 -13.56 6.99
C TYR A 12 26.06 -14.06 7.67
N GLU A 13 27.18 -14.06 6.96
CA GLU A 13 28.49 -14.42 7.50
C GLU A 13 28.95 -13.48 8.61
N LEU A 14 28.70 -12.17 8.46
CA LEU A 14 28.99 -11.19 9.52
C LEU A 14 28.26 -11.52 10.83
N ILE A 15 26.96 -11.83 10.73
CA ILE A 15 26.12 -12.18 11.89
C ILE A 15 26.59 -13.52 12.49
N ASN A 16 26.75 -14.54 11.67
CA ASN A 16 27.17 -15.88 12.11
C ASN A 16 28.53 -15.85 12.81
N ASN A 17 29.52 -15.13 12.26
CA ASN A 17 30.83 -14.98 12.86
C ASN A 17 30.79 -14.23 14.20
N ARG A 18 29.87 -13.28 14.37
CA ARG A 18 29.72 -12.56 15.65
C ARG A 18 29.11 -13.44 16.74
N ILE A 19 28.06 -14.19 16.41
CA ILE A 19 27.40 -15.07 17.36
C ILE A 19 28.38 -16.18 17.81
N LYS A 20 29.17 -16.73 16.89
CA LYS A 20 30.18 -17.74 17.22
C LYS A 20 31.30 -17.23 18.13
N LYS A 21 31.63 -15.91 18.05
CA LYS A 21 32.62 -15.29 18.93
C LYS A 21 32.09 -14.98 20.33
N ASN A 22 30.80 -14.71 20.46
CA ASN A 22 30.12 -14.39 21.70
C ASN A 22 29.04 -15.45 21.95
N SER A 23 29.36 -16.45 22.76
CA SER A 23 28.54 -17.67 22.95
C SER A 23 27.14 -17.47 23.54
N SER A 24 26.74 -16.25 23.86
CA SER A 24 25.39 -15.91 24.33
C SER A 24 24.83 -14.69 23.60
N GLY A 25 23.82 -14.90 22.78
CA GLY A 25 23.14 -13.80 22.14
C GLY A 25 22.16 -14.25 21.05
N LYS A 26 21.07 -13.51 20.89
CA LYS A 26 19.98 -13.82 19.96
C LYS A 26 19.80 -12.73 18.90
N ILE A 27 19.20 -13.10 17.79
CA ILE A 27 18.74 -12.21 16.73
C ILE A 27 17.24 -11.96 16.89
N ILE A 28 16.83 -10.73 16.91
CA ILE A 28 15.42 -10.36 16.93
C ILE A 28 14.92 -10.20 15.49
N ILE A 29 13.87 -10.93 15.13
CA ILE A 29 13.24 -10.87 13.82
C ILE A 29 11.88 -10.20 13.99
N ILE A 30 11.74 -8.95 13.53
CA ILE A 30 10.47 -8.24 13.50
C ILE A 30 9.91 -8.37 12.08
N THR A 31 8.70 -8.92 11.96
CA THR A 31 8.14 -9.28 10.66
C THR A 31 6.71 -8.82 10.50
N GLY A 32 6.39 -8.25 9.31
CA GLY A 32 5.02 -7.95 8.91
C GLY A 32 4.19 -9.22 8.66
N MET A 33 2.91 -9.05 8.41
CA MET A 33 1.93 -10.13 8.25
C MET A 33 1.47 -10.25 6.79
N SER A 34 2.37 -10.58 5.88
CA SER A 34 2.08 -10.84 4.46
C SER A 34 2.58 -12.22 4.03
N VAL A 35 2.16 -12.68 2.86
CA VAL A 35 2.67 -13.95 2.29
C VAL A 35 4.17 -13.88 2.11
N ASP A 36 4.69 -12.77 1.54
CA ASP A 36 6.14 -12.57 1.37
C ASP A 36 6.89 -12.53 2.71
N SER A 37 6.30 -11.94 3.76
CA SER A 37 6.90 -11.94 5.10
C SER A 37 7.06 -13.34 5.67
N ILE A 38 6.02 -14.17 5.58
CA ILE A 38 6.00 -15.52 6.14
C ILE A 38 6.95 -16.43 5.36
N THR A 39 6.98 -16.34 4.03
CA THR A 39 7.88 -17.14 3.19
C THR A 39 9.34 -16.74 3.40
N SER A 40 9.63 -15.44 3.54
CA SER A 40 10.94 -14.90 3.93
C SER A 40 11.42 -15.46 5.26
N LEU A 41 10.53 -15.38 6.26
CA LEU A 41 10.79 -15.87 7.61
C LEU A 41 11.11 -17.37 7.61
N ARG A 42 10.39 -18.18 6.83
CA ARG A 42 10.64 -19.63 6.71
C ARG A 42 12.03 -19.96 6.20
N ILE A 43 12.54 -19.21 5.21
CA ILE A 43 13.91 -19.39 4.70
C ILE A 43 14.93 -18.96 5.76
N LEU A 44 14.75 -17.77 6.34
CA LEU A 44 15.69 -17.24 7.34
C LEU A 44 15.80 -18.13 8.56
N VAL A 45 14.68 -18.56 9.12
CA VAL A 45 14.63 -19.49 10.26
C VAL A 45 15.27 -20.83 9.92
N GLY A 46 15.05 -21.34 8.70
CA GLY A 46 15.70 -22.56 8.25
C GLY A 46 17.23 -22.42 8.19
N LEU A 47 17.75 -21.28 7.73
CA LEU A 47 19.18 -20.97 7.75
C LEU A 47 19.72 -20.87 9.19
N PHE A 48 19.02 -20.15 10.08
CA PHE A 48 19.43 -20.00 11.48
C PHE A 48 19.46 -21.33 12.22
N LYS A 49 18.45 -22.19 12.02
CA LYS A 49 18.44 -23.55 12.58
C LYS A 49 19.61 -24.39 12.09
N SER A 50 19.97 -24.28 10.79
CA SER A 50 21.11 -25.02 10.24
C SER A 50 22.45 -24.63 10.84
N ASP A 51 22.59 -23.38 11.31
CA ASP A 51 23.83 -22.85 11.91
C ASP A 51 23.75 -22.68 13.42
N VAL A 52 22.66 -23.16 14.05
CA VAL A 52 22.43 -23.10 15.50
C VAL A 52 22.48 -21.67 16.03
N ILE A 53 21.90 -20.72 15.26
CA ILE A 53 21.76 -19.32 15.65
C ILE A 53 20.49 -19.16 16.47
N GLN A 54 20.59 -18.58 17.66
CA GLN A 54 19.42 -18.27 18.48
C GLN A 54 18.68 -17.05 17.92
N TYR A 55 17.37 -17.11 17.89
CA TYR A 55 16.52 -16.05 17.38
C TYR A 55 15.20 -15.98 18.14
N GLU A 56 14.57 -14.82 18.07
CA GLU A 56 13.22 -14.57 18.54
C GLU A 56 12.41 -13.92 17.42
N ILE A 57 11.15 -14.32 17.24
CA ILE A 57 10.26 -13.83 16.16
C ILE A 57 9.17 -12.99 16.78
N ILE A 58 9.03 -11.76 16.31
CA ILE A 58 8.02 -10.79 16.75
C ILE A 58 7.19 -10.37 15.54
N PRO A 59 6.02 -11.00 15.32
CA PRO A 59 5.09 -10.55 14.29
C PRO A 59 4.44 -9.22 14.67
N VAL A 60 4.35 -8.28 13.73
CA VAL A 60 3.81 -6.93 13.93
C VAL A 60 2.79 -6.60 12.84
N ARG A 61 1.76 -5.85 13.19
CA ARG A 61 0.67 -5.47 12.30
C ARG A 61 0.83 -4.08 11.73
N ASN A 62 1.38 -3.16 12.51
CA ASN A 62 1.50 -1.75 12.16
C ASN A 62 2.81 -1.14 12.68
N TYR A 63 3.10 0.09 12.27
CA TYR A 63 4.32 0.81 12.67
C TYR A 63 4.40 1.12 14.16
N ASP A 64 3.25 1.34 14.84
CA ASP A 64 3.21 1.58 16.28
C ASP A 64 3.63 0.34 17.07
N GLU A 65 3.29 -0.86 16.58
CA GLU A 65 3.74 -2.10 17.19
C GLU A 65 5.25 -2.30 16.98
N VAL A 66 5.78 -1.96 15.79
CA VAL A 66 7.24 -1.97 15.54
C VAL A 66 7.98 -1.07 16.53
N ASP A 67 7.48 0.16 16.70
CA ASP A 67 8.05 1.15 17.62
C ASP A 67 8.11 0.62 19.06
N LYS A 68 6.97 0.08 19.55
CA LYS A 68 6.85 -0.48 20.90
C LYS A 68 7.77 -1.68 21.11
N GLU A 69 7.84 -2.59 20.14
CA GLU A 69 8.68 -3.79 20.29
C GLU A 69 10.17 -3.46 20.22
N ILE A 70 10.60 -2.47 19.43
CA ILE A 70 11.99 -2.00 19.44
C ILE A 70 12.35 -1.40 20.81
N ILE A 71 11.44 -0.60 21.41
CA ILE A 71 11.63 -0.01 22.75
C ILE A 71 11.65 -1.10 23.83
N ASN A 72 10.77 -2.10 23.73
CA ASN A 72 10.75 -3.22 24.66
C ASN A 72 12.07 -4.02 24.62
N CYS A 73 12.64 -4.21 23.44
CA CYS A 73 13.91 -4.90 23.25
C CYS A 73 15.11 -4.20 23.93
N GLU A 74 15.01 -2.88 24.23
CA GLU A 74 16.08 -2.16 24.91
C GLU A 74 16.39 -2.73 26.29
N LYS A 75 15.39 -3.31 26.96
CA LYS A 75 15.55 -3.95 28.28
C LYS A 75 16.49 -5.17 28.23
N MET A 76 16.61 -5.80 27.06
CA MET A 76 17.44 -7.00 26.83
C MET A 76 18.62 -6.71 25.89
N LYS A 77 19.08 -5.47 25.80
CA LYS A 77 20.12 -5.04 24.83
C LYS A 77 21.42 -5.83 24.87
N GLU A 78 21.83 -6.36 26.01
CA GLU A 78 23.06 -7.14 26.16
C GLU A 78 23.00 -8.50 25.45
N GLU A 79 21.80 -9.10 25.38
CA GLU A 79 21.54 -10.38 24.73
C GLU A 79 21.38 -10.22 23.21
N ILE A 80 21.03 -9.02 22.71
CA ILE A 80 20.72 -8.81 21.31
C ILE A 80 21.98 -8.55 20.51
N LYS A 81 22.19 -9.32 19.44
CA LYS A 81 23.33 -9.20 18.52
C LYS A 81 22.95 -8.67 17.14
N GLY A 82 21.68 -8.64 16.81
CA GLY A 82 21.17 -8.08 15.56
C GLY A 82 19.68 -8.04 15.49
N PHE A 83 19.20 -7.25 14.53
CA PHE A 83 17.80 -7.17 14.14
C PHE A 83 17.64 -7.56 12.67
N VAL A 84 16.52 -8.19 12.36
CA VAL A 84 16.07 -8.40 10.98
C VAL A 84 14.64 -7.89 10.88
N PHE A 85 14.42 -6.93 10.02
CA PHE A 85 13.11 -6.36 9.74
C PHE A 85 12.62 -6.90 8.39
N ILE A 86 11.45 -7.51 8.36
CA ILE A 86 10.86 -8.12 7.16
C ILE A 86 9.51 -7.48 6.87
N ASN A 87 9.41 -6.68 5.79
CA ASN A 87 8.17 -6.05 5.31
C ASN A 87 7.36 -5.34 6.41
N CYS A 88 8.04 -4.56 7.26
CA CYS A 88 7.38 -3.86 8.37
C CYS A 88 7.94 -2.47 8.67
N ILE A 89 8.87 -1.97 7.85
CA ILE A 89 9.53 -0.69 8.08
C ILE A 89 9.00 0.41 7.16
N GLY A 90 8.77 0.13 5.87
CA GLY A 90 8.35 1.14 4.91
C GLY A 90 9.22 2.39 4.93
N GLU A 91 8.61 3.57 5.13
CA GLU A 91 9.29 4.86 5.26
C GLU A 91 9.72 5.22 6.70
N MET A 92 9.78 4.26 7.63
CA MET A 92 10.15 4.50 9.02
C MET A 92 11.65 4.81 9.17
N ASP A 93 11.99 5.85 9.93
CA ASP A 93 13.38 6.20 10.25
C ASP A 93 13.91 5.32 11.40
N LEU A 94 14.75 4.35 11.09
CA LEU A 94 15.36 3.49 12.09
C LEU A 94 16.58 4.12 12.79
N THR A 95 17.12 5.20 12.27
CA THR A 95 18.34 5.81 12.82
C THR A 95 18.14 6.47 14.19
N LYS A 96 16.88 6.71 14.57
CA LYS A 96 16.49 7.29 15.87
C LYS A 96 16.59 6.31 17.04
N TYR A 97 16.69 4.98 16.77
CA TYR A 97 16.65 3.98 17.84
C TYR A 97 18.01 3.66 18.43
N TRP A 98 18.00 3.18 19.66
CA TRP A 98 19.16 2.88 20.50
C TRP A 98 20.18 1.93 19.84
N PHE A 99 19.71 0.93 19.10
CA PHE A 99 20.58 -0.07 18.46
C PHE A 99 21.46 0.52 17.35
N CYS A 100 21.08 1.66 16.76
CA CYS A 100 21.88 2.33 15.76
C CYS A 100 23.13 3.02 16.33
N GLN A 101 23.15 3.26 17.64
CA GLN A 101 24.31 3.83 18.35
C GLN A 101 25.31 2.76 18.76
N ASP A 102 24.87 1.50 18.87
CA ASP A 102 25.75 0.37 19.22
C ASP A 102 26.39 -0.25 17.97
N LYS A 103 27.71 -0.10 17.85
CA LYS A 103 28.49 -0.66 16.72
C LYS A 103 28.49 -2.18 16.68
N ASN A 104 28.02 -2.84 17.74
CA ASN A 104 27.99 -4.30 17.83
C ASN A 104 26.70 -4.93 17.30
N ILE A 105 25.64 -4.13 17.12
CA ILE A 105 24.35 -4.61 16.65
C ILE A 105 24.19 -4.24 15.17
N TYR A 106 23.85 -5.19 14.30
CA TYR A 106 23.50 -4.94 12.91
C TYR A 106 22.01 -5.14 12.70
N ALA A 107 21.40 -4.25 11.92
CA ALA A 107 20.00 -4.33 11.53
C ALA A 107 19.87 -4.54 10.02
N LEU A 108 19.32 -5.67 9.58
CA LEU A 108 18.99 -5.89 8.18
C LEU A 108 17.57 -5.42 7.92
N ILE A 109 17.38 -4.64 6.85
CA ILE A 109 16.07 -4.31 6.29
C ILE A 109 15.87 -5.15 5.03
N ALA A 110 14.86 -6.03 5.07
CA ALA A 110 14.34 -6.77 3.94
C ALA A 110 12.90 -6.31 3.71
N GLU A 111 12.71 -5.42 2.75
CA GLU A 111 11.43 -4.75 2.48
C GLU A 111 11.12 -4.82 0.99
N SER A 112 9.90 -5.18 0.64
CA SER A 112 9.41 -5.18 -0.75
C SER A 112 8.82 -3.85 -1.18
N SER A 113 8.22 -3.10 -0.24
CA SER A 113 7.66 -1.77 -0.50
C SER A 113 8.75 -0.70 -0.65
N ARG A 114 8.50 0.30 -1.49
CA ARG A 114 9.39 1.43 -1.77
C ARG A 114 8.58 2.73 -1.81
N PRO A 115 9.20 3.90 -1.53
CA PRO A 115 10.61 4.10 -1.21
C PRO A 115 10.96 3.72 0.24
N LEU A 116 12.25 3.46 0.48
CA LEU A 116 12.78 3.34 1.85
C LEU A 116 13.16 4.72 2.40
N HIS A 117 13.09 4.92 3.71
CA HIS A 117 13.48 6.19 4.32
C HIS A 117 14.94 6.55 4.01
N HIS A 118 15.19 7.78 3.53
CA HIS A 118 16.51 8.24 3.03
C HIS A 118 17.62 8.09 4.07
N LYS A 119 17.34 8.30 5.37
CA LYS A 119 18.32 8.13 6.46
C LYS A 119 18.79 6.69 6.58
N ASN A 120 17.90 5.70 6.40
CA ASN A 120 18.26 4.28 6.45
C ASN A 120 19.24 3.91 5.32
N LEU A 121 19.09 4.52 4.14
CA LEU A 121 19.95 4.28 2.98
C LEU A 121 21.29 5.04 3.05
N ARG A 122 21.27 6.29 3.50
CA ARG A 122 22.41 7.20 3.43
C ARG A 122 23.28 7.20 4.70
N ASN A 123 22.79 6.63 5.79
CA ASN A 123 23.49 6.69 7.05
C ASN A 123 24.69 5.72 7.09
N LYS A 124 25.77 6.14 7.77
CA LYS A 124 26.94 5.30 8.06
C LYS A 124 26.73 4.41 9.29
N THR A 125 25.48 4.09 9.63
CA THR A 125 25.13 3.25 10.77
C THR A 125 25.24 1.75 10.46
N ASN A 126 24.92 0.96 11.46
CA ASN A 126 24.89 -0.51 11.39
C ASN A 126 23.66 -1.07 10.64
N ILE A 127 22.85 -0.19 10.02
CA ILE A 127 21.74 -0.62 9.17
C ILE A 127 22.28 -1.17 7.86
N VAL A 128 21.85 -2.36 7.51
CA VAL A 128 22.21 -3.08 6.29
C VAL A 128 20.99 -3.16 5.39
N ILE A 129 21.15 -2.79 4.13
CA ILE A 129 20.13 -2.90 3.10
C ILE A 129 20.75 -3.65 1.92
N ILE A 130 20.07 -4.67 1.45
CA ILE A 130 20.48 -5.40 0.26
C ILE A 130 19.86 -4.71 -0.96
N ASN A 131 20.72 -4.25 -1.86
CA ASN A 131 20.30 -3.58 -3.10
C ASN A 131 19.84 -4.63 -4.11
N ASP A 132 18.54 -4.65 -4.35
CA ASP A 132 17.86 -5.50 -5.33
C ASP A 132 17.77 -4.89 -6.74
N GLY A 133 18.43 -3.75 -6.96
CA GLY A 133 18.36 -2.98 -8.20
C GLY A 133 17.17 -2.02 -8.30
N ASN A 134 16.20 -2.10 -7.36
CA ASN A 134 14.98 -1.27 -7.37
C ASN A 134 14.98 -0.16 -6.30
N ASN A 135 16.09 0.04 -5.60
CA ASN A 135 16.14 1.00 -4.49
C ASN A 135 16.29 2.47 -4.93
N ASN A 136 16.41 2.76 -6.21
CA ASN A 136 16.61 4.11 -6.77
C ASN A 136 17.63 4.95 -5.96
N ILE A 137 18.75 4.32 -5.56
CA ILE A 137 19.74 4.90 -4.64
C ILE A 137 20.32 6.21 -5.18
N GLU A 138 20.44 6.33 -6.50
CA GLU A 138 20.95 7.53 -7.18
C GLU A 138 20.06 8.75 -6.91
N TYR A 139 18.75 8.56 -6.88
CA TYR A 139 17.76 9.60 -6.60
C TYR A 139 17.46 9.79 -5.11
N CYS A 140 18.00 8.93 -4.23
CA CYS A 140 17.78 9.05 -2.79
C CYS A 140 18.35 10.39 -2.29
N PRO A 141 17.54 11.26 -1.68
CA PRO A 141 18.00 12.56 -1.19
C PRO A 141 18.98 12.41 0.00
N THR A 142 19.86 13.37 0.15
CA THR A 142 20.72 13.49 1.32
C THR A 142 19.97 14.21 2.44
N GLU A 143 20.45 14.09 3.67
CA GLU A 143 19.86 14.77 4.82
C GLU A 143 19.87 16.30 4.65
N LYS A 144 20.96 16.86 4.09
CA LYS A 144 21.06 18.29 3.77
C LYS A 144 20.05 18.75 2.73
N GLU A 145 19.82 17.95 1.68
CA GLU A 145 18.81 18.24 0.66
C GLU A 145 17.39 18.24 1.28
N MET A 146 17.11 17.33 2.21
CA MET A 146 15.83 17.29 2.93
C MET A 146 15.66 18.47 3.90
N GLU A 147 16.73 18.91 4.57
CA GLU A 147 16.72 20.09 5.42
C GLU A 147 16.43 21.37 4.63
N ILE A 148 17.03 21.54 3.46
CA ILE A 148 16.78 22.70 2.56
C ILE A 148 15.29 22.77 2.19
N ILE A 149 14.68 21.64 1.83
CA ILE A 149 13.26 21.59 1.48
C ILE A 149 12.37 21.89 2.69
N SER A 150 12.69 21.30 3.86
CA SER A 150 11.89 21.53 5.08
C SER A 150 11.92 23.00 5.52
N GLN A 151 13.07 23.66 5.43
CA GLN A 151 13.20 25.09 5.73
C GLN A 151 12.39 25.96 4.75
N LYS A 152 12.37 25.60 3.46
CA LYS A 152 11.56 26.32 2.46
C LYS A 152 10.05 26.16 2.76
N VAL A 153 9.58 24.98 3.14
CA VAL A 153 8.18 24.74 3.50
C VAL A 153 7.77 25.56 4.71
N ILE A 154 8.62 25.64 5.74
CA ILE A 154 8.37 26.45 6.94
C ILE A 154 8.27 27.93 6.58
N ASN A 155 9.22 28.46 5.79
CA ASN A 155 9.20 29.87 5.38
C ASN A 155 7.95 30.23 4.55
N ILE A 156 7.44 29.33 3.72
CA ILE A 156 6.20 29.54 2.94
C ILE A 156 4.96 29.51 3.87
N GLU A 157 4.95 28.62 4.87
CA GLU A 157 3.85 28.54 5.85
C GLU A 157 3.85 29.80 6.75
N ASP A 158 5.00 30.28 7.18
CA ASP A 158 5.13 31.50 8.00
C ASP A 158 4.70 32.74 7.22
N ASN A 159 5.12 32.90 5.96
CA ASN A 159 4.70 34.00 5.08
C ASN A 159 3.18 33.96 4.77
N LYS A 160 2.58 32.76 4.65
CA LYS A 160 1.13 32.62 4.49
C LYS A 160 0.37 33.02 5.77
N ASN A 161 0.88 32.65 6.92
CA ASN A 161 0.28 33.02 8.21
C ASN A 161 0.41 34.52 8.48
N GLU A 162 1.53 35.15 8.13
CA GLU A 162 1.68 36.61 8.21
C GLU A 162 0.72 37.36 7.28
N LYS A 163 0.52 36.88 6.03
CA LYS A 163 -0.45 37.45 5.08
C LYS A 163 -1.89 37.26 5.53
N LEU A 164 -2.22 36.16 6.18
CA LEU A 164 -3.55 35.91 6.76
C LEU A 164 -3.83 36.85 7.93
N ASN A 165 -2.88 37.02 8.84
CA ASN A 165 -2.99 37.93 9.99
C ASN A 165 -3.11 39.40 9.53
N LEU A 166 -2.37 39.82 8.51
CA LEU A 166 -2.45 41.15 7.92
C LEU A 166 -3.80 41.42 7.21
N ASN A 167 -4.46 40.38 6.72
CA ASN A 167 -5.78 40.50 6.12
C ASN A 167 -6.89 40.52 7.20
N GLU A 168 -6.76 39.77 8.27
CA GLU A 168 -7.67 39.84 9.42
C GLU A 168 -7.58 41.19 10.12
N GLU A 169 -6.39 41.76 10.33
CA GLU A 169 -6.22 43.13 10.86
C GLU A 169 -6.78 44.22 9.93
N LYS A 170 -6.84 44.00 8.61
CA LYS A 170 -7.46 44.93 7.66
C LYS A 170 -8.98 44.80 7.61
N GLU A 171 -9.53 43.63 7.88
CA GLU A 171 -10.99 43.42 8.00
C GLU A 171 -11.50 43.96 9.33
N GLU A 172 -10.83 43.79 10.45
CA GLU A 172 -11.19 44.39 11.75
C GLU A 172 -11.14 45.94 11.69
N ASN A 173 -10.15 46.53 11.01
CA ASN A 173 -10.07 47.99 10.85
C ASN A 173 -11.09 48.57 9.88
N ASN A 174 -11.70 47.77 9.01
CA ASN A 174 -12.77 48.23 8.12
C ASN A 174 -14.17 48.16 8.78
N ASP A 175 -14.36 47.26 9.75
CA ASP A 175 -15.62 47.18 10.50
C ASP A 175 -15.76 48.28 11.56
N ASP A 176 -14.64 48.77 12.14
CA ASP A 176 -14.66 49.91 13.06
C ASP A 176 -14.94 51.25 12.38
N ASN A 177 -14.69 51.40 11.08
CA ASN A 177 -14.98 52.64 10.34
C ASN A 177 -16.43 52.73 9.79
N ASN A 178 -17.18 51.65 9.75
CA ASN A 178 -18.57 51.62 9.31
C ASN A 178 -19.61 51.85 10.43
N ASN A 179 -19.18 51.88 11.68
CA ASN A 179 -20.09 52.04 12.83
C ASN A 179 -20.24 53.49 13.33
N ASN A 180 -19.60 54.51 12.68
CA ASN A 180 -19.64 55.89 13.16
C ASN A 180 -20.47 56.85 12.35
N GLU A 181 -21.23 56.44 11.33
CA GLU A 181 -22.03 57.38 10.51
C GLU A 181 -23.56 57.22 10.56
N ASN A 182 -24.16 56.53 11.52
CA ASN A 182 -25.61 56.50 11.62
C ASN A 182 -26.14 56.65 13.04
N LYS A 183 -25.98 57.85 13.62
CA LYS A 183 -26.84 58.37 14.70
C LYS A 183 -27.21 59.82 14.37
N ASN A 184 -28.41 59.98 13.77
CA ASN A 184 -29.28 61.10 14.06
C ASN A 184 -30.61 61.04 13.31
N GLN A 185 -31.69 61.25 14.11
CA GLN A 185 -33.04 61.74 13.79
C GLN A 185 -34.06 60.69 13.31
N THR A 186 -34.98 60.34 14.13
CA THR A 186 -36.17 60.94 14.83
C THR A 186 -37.48 60.63 14.14
N ASP A 187 -38.37 59.96 14.90
CA ASP A 187 -39.83 60.06 15.07
C ASP A 187 -40.77 60.29 13.87
N GLY A 188 -41.87 59.49 13.87
CA GLY A 188 -43.11 59.87 13.19
C GLY A 188 -44.02 58.69 12.79
N GLU A 189 -44.88 58.28 13.74
CA GLU A 189 -46.26 57.78 13.64
C GLU A 189 -46.88 57.20 12.37
N ASN A 190 -47.44 55.99 12.55
CA ASN A 190 -48.75 55.43 12.14
C ASN A 190 -49.44 55.90 10.84
N ILE A 191 -49.91 54.94 10.07
CA ILE A 191 -51.33 54.62 9.75
C ILE A 191 -51.38 53.54 8.67
N TYR A 192 -52.11 52.43 8.91
CA TYR A 192 -52.60 51.51 7.87
C TYR A 192 -53.72 52.11 7.04
N PRO A 193 -53.90 51.69 5.78
CA PRO A 193 -54.81 50.61 5.47
C PRO A 193 -54.52 49.71 4.27
N VAL A 194 -54.88 48.50 4.46
CA VAL A 194 -55.50 47.47 3.58
C VAL A 194 -55.60 47.76 2.09
N GLY A 195 -54.99 46.78 1.31
CA GLY A 195 -55.51 46.39 -0.01
C GLY A 195 -54.48 46.39 -1.09
N GLN A 196 -53.94 45.26 -1.43
CA GLN A 196 -53.74 44.66 -2.75
C GLN A 196 -52.66 43.57 -2.70
N LYS A 197 -53.10 42.32 -2.53
CA LYS A 197 -52.32 41.13 -2.84
C LYS A 197 -52.50 40.86 -4.35
N LYS A 198 -51.45 40.98 -5.14
CA LYS A 198 -51.19 40.18 -6.36
C LYS A 198 -50.00 40.59 -7.21
N GLU A 199 -49.28 41.69 -6.91
CA GLU A 199 -48.14 42.13 -7.74
C GLU A 199 -46.76 41.92 -7.09
N ASN A 200 -46.68 41.34 -5.88
CA ASN A 200 -45.42 41.18 -5.16
C ASN A 200 -44.76 39.78 -5.30
N GLU A 201 -45.39 38.83 -5.97
CA GLU A 201 -44.75 37.50 -6.17
C GLU A 201 -43.80 37.46 -7.37
N GLU A 202 -44.14 38.18 -8.48
CA GLU A 202 -43.25 38.24 -9.64
C GLU A 202 -41.97 39.09 -9.44
N ASN A 203 -42.00 40.05 -8.53
CA ASN A 203 -40.81 40.85 -8.22
C ASN A 203 -39.88 40.17 -7.22
N LYS A 204 -40.38 39.28 -6.35
CA LYS A 204 -39.54 38.47 -5.45
C LYS A 204 -38.77 37.39 -6.19
N GLU A 205 -39.39 36.73 -7.16
CA GLU A 205 -38.70 35.76 -8.00
C GLU A 205 -37.58 36.38 -8.85
N LYS A 206 -37.77 37.61 -9.33
CA LYS A 206 -36.73 38.34 -10.11
C LYS A 206 -35.59 38.87 -9.22
N GLU A 207 -35.84 39.21 -7.97
CA GLU A 207 -34.80 39.60 -7.02
C GLU A 207 -34.02 38.36 -6.50
N GLU A 208 -34.68 37.23 -6.25
CA GLU A 208 -34.03 35.97 -5.88
C GLU A 208 -33.19 35.38 -7.06
N GLU A 209 -33.69 35.47 -8.30
CA GLU A 209 -32.93 35.08 -9.49
C GLU A 209 -31.70 35.98 -9.74
N ASN A 210 -31.79 37.25 -9.44
CA ASN A 210 -30.67 38.19 -9.54
C ASN A 210 -29.66 38.01 -8.41
N GLU A 211 -30.10 37.67 -7.19
CA GLU A 211 -29.20 37.32 -6.11
C GLU A 211 -28.52 35.94 -6.33
N GLU A 212 -29.25 34.95 -6.86
CA GLU A 212 -28.66 33.66 -7.21
C GLU A 212 -27.67 33.77 -8.39
N ASN A 213 -27.93 34.61 -9.36
CA ASN A 213 -27.02 34.87 -10.46
C ASN A 213 -25.79 35.67 -10.00
N LYS A 214 -25.93 36.64 -9.08
CA LYS A 214 -24.78 37.31 -8.43
C LYS A 214 -23.98 36.37 -7.55
N LYS A 215 -24.61 35.42 -6.84
CA LYS A 215 -23.93 34.35 -6.09
C LYS A 215 -23.27 33.33 -7.01
N LYS A 216 -23.84 33.03 -8.17
CA LYS A 216 -23.24 32.17 -9.21
C LYS A 216 -22.06 32.84 -9.92
N GLU A 217 -22.14 34.16 -10.18
CA GLU A 217 -21.02 34.92 -10.74
C GLU A 217 -19.89 35.15 -9.72
N SER A 218 -20.21 35.42 -8.45
CA SER A 218 -19.20 35.50 -7.39
C SER A 218 -18.56 34.14 -7.12
N LYS A 219 -19.33 33.01 -7.12
CA LYS A 219 -18.78 31.66 -7.06
C LYS A 219 -17.91 31.32 -8.28
N LYS A 220 -18.31 31.74 -9.51
CA LYS A 220 -17.47 31.57 -10.69
C LYS A 220 -16.19 32.41 -10.64
N LYS A 221 -16.22 33.63 -10.07
CA LYS A 221 -15.02 34.44 -9.84
C LYS A 221 -14.15 33.87 -8.74
N ILE A 222 -14.73 33.30 -7.69
CA ILE A 222 -13.99 32.61 -6.61
C ILE A 222 -13.42 31.27 -7.11
N ILE A 223 -14.15 30.53 -7.95
CA ILE A 223 -13.65 29.29 -8.56
C ILE A 223 -12.53 29.62 -9.57
N LYS A 224 -12.67 30.69 -10.36
CA LYS A 224 -11.62 31.14 -11.28
C LYS A 224 -10.37 31.63 -10.55
N LYS A 225 -10.52 32.33 -9.42
CA LYS A 225 -9.39 32.69 -8.54
C LYS A 225 -8.77 31.50 -7.84
N ARG A 226 -9.53 30.42 -7.50
CA ARG A 226 -8.99 29.21 -6.86
C ARG A 226 -8.30 28.23 -7.81
N THR A 227 -8.67 28.21 -9.09
CA THR A 227 -7.95 27.46 -10.13
C THR A 227 -6.67 28.14 -10.61
N GLU A 228 -6.56 29.45 -10.40
CA GLU A 228 -5.37 30.23 -10.75
C GLU A 228 -4.29 30.25 -9.64
N ILE A 229 -4.61 29.78 -8.40
CA ILE A 229 -3.66 29.77 -7.27
C ILE A 229 -2.50 28.77 -7.46
N ASN A 230 -2.64 27.74 -8.27
CA ASN A 230 -1.52 26.83 -8.59
C ASN A 230 -0.61 27.34 -9.71
N ASP A 231 -1.12 28.28 -10.54
CA ASP A 231 -0.35 28.94 -11.60
C ASP A 231 0.12 30.35 -11.18
N GLU A 232 -0.47 30.96 -10.16
CA GLU A 232 -0.12 32.29 -9.66
C GLU A 232 1.13 32.27 -8.78
N ASP A 233 1.35 31.23 -7.97
CA ASP A 233 2.62 31.03 -7.23
C ASP A 233 3.82 30.87 -8.18
N PHE A 234 3.57 30.39 -9.42
CA PHE A 234 4.57 30.32 -10.48
C PHE A 234 4.70 31.62 -11.28
N LYS A 235 3.61 32.41 -11.34
CA LYS A 235 3.57 33.71 -12.01
C LYS A 235 4.04 34.86 -11.12
N GLU A 236 3.89 34.79 -9.80
CA GLU A 236 4.48 35.79 -8.90
C GLU A 236 6.01 35.76 -8.92
N LEU A 237 6.62 34.57 -8.96
CA LEU A 237 8.06 34.43 -9.16
C LEU A 237 8.53 34.92 -10.55
N LYS A 238 7.67 34.80 -11.57
CA LYS A 238 7.95 35.30 -12.90
C LYS A 238 7.66 36.79 -13.04
N ASN A 239 6.66 37.31 -12.32
CA ASN A 239 6.34 38.74 -12.28
C ASN A 239 7.36 39.55 -11.43
N GLU A 240 8.00 38.96 -10.44
CA GLU A 240 9.14 39.60 -9.74
C GLU A 240 10.37 39.66 -10.64
N THR A 241 10.62 38.66 -11.50
CA THR A 241 11.68 38.70 -12.52
C THR A 241 11.33 39.67 -13.66
N ASP A 242 10.05 39.73 -14.12
CA ASP A 242 9.61 40.65 -15.17
C ASP A 242 9.51 42.11 -14.67
N GLN A 243 9.35 42.36 -13.35
CA GLN A 243 9.44 43.68 -12.75
C GLN A 243 10.88 44.16 -12.62
N LEU A 244 11.84 43.27 -12.39
CA LEU A 244 13.25 43.58 -12.39
C LEU A 244 13.76 43.87 -13.81
N ASP A 245 13.26 43.15 -14.83
CA ASP A 245 13.58 43.44 -16.24
C ASP A 245 12.94 44.75 -16.73
N SER A 246 11.77 45.19 -16.23
CA SER A 246 11.16 46.46 -16.55
C SER A 246 11.86 47.67 -15.91
N ILE A 247 12.51 47.49 -14.77
CA ILE A 247 13.34 48.50 -14.12
C ILE A 247 14.68 48.69 -14.87
N ALA A 248 15.21 47.61 -15.47
CA ALA A 248 16.41 47.65 -16.29
C ALA A 248 16.19 48.38 -17.64
N ASP A 249 14.99 48.32 -18.21
CA ASP A 249 14.67 49.01 -19.46
C ASP A 249 14.36 50.53 -19.27
N GLU A 250 13.92 50.99 -18.10
CA GLU A 250 13.68 52.40 -17.82
C GLU A 250 14.99 53.18 -17.55
N VAL A 251 16.08 52.52 -17.19
CA VAL A 251 17.40 53.16 -16.93
C VAL A 251 18.22 53.36 -18.22
N SER A 252 17.78 52.81 -19.37
CA SER A 252 18.49 52.90 -20.65
C SER A 252 18.12 54.10 -21.57
N ALA A 253 17.28 55.03 -21.10
CA ALA A 253 16.95 56.24 -21.86
C ALA A 253 18.02 57.33 -21.64
N LYS A 254 18.84 57.57 -22.66
CA LYS A 254 19.94 58.59 -22.68
C LYS A 254 19.42 59.98 -22.49
N PRO A 255 20.03 60.83 -21.63
CA PRO A 255 19.99 62.26 -21.76
C PRO A 255 21.20 62.78 -22.53
N GLU A 256 20.91 63.79 -23.36
CA GLU A 256 21.85 64.57 -24.17
C GLU A 256 22.86 65.33 -23.30
N LYS A 257 24.06 65.48 -23.87
CA LYS A 257 25.22 66.19 -23.35
C LYS A 257 24.96 67.62 -22.94
N GLN A 258 25.34 68.02 -21.73
CA GLN A 258 26.00 69.28 -21.45
C GLN A 258 27.01 69.16 -20.29
N SER A 259 28.18 69.70 -20.57
CA SER A 259 29.44 69.72 -19.83
C SER A 259 29.36 70.12 -18.37
N LEU A 260 30.00 69.34 -17.47
CA LEU A 260 30.80 69.86 -16.35
C LEU A 260 31.65 68.71 -15.79
N ASN A 261 32.93 68.97 -15.75
CA ASN A 261 34.04 68.05 -15.49
C ASN A 261 34.33 67.76 -14.00
N GLU A 262 34.88 66.58 -13.77
CA GLU A 262 35.81 66.17 -12.68
C GLU A 262 35.21 65.57 -11.39
N GLU A 263 33.96 65.84 -10.98
CA GLU A 263 33.33 65.13 -9.84
C GLU A 263 32.46 63.92 -10.25
N LYS A 264 32.34 63.65 -11.58
CA LYS A 264 31.47 62.59 -12.12
C LYS A 264 32.18 61.23 -12.34
N GLU A 265 33.52 61.17 -12.37
CA GLU A 265 34.20 59.90 -12.61
C GLU A 265 34.19 59.00 -11.36
N GLU A 266 34.32 59.52 -10.15
CA GLU A 266 34.22 58.72 -8.92
C GLU A 266 32.80 58.21 -8.66
N SER A 267 31.74 58.97 -8.97
CA SER A 267 30.35 58.52 -8.81
C SER A 267 29.90 57.53 -9.86
N ILE A 268 30.52 57.49 -11.06
CA ILE A 268 30.24 56.51 -12.12
C ILE A 268 30.90 55.18 -11.79
N GLU A 269 32.13 55.18 -11.25
CA GLU A 269 32.82 53.97 -10.82
C GLU A 269 32.19 53.36 -9.56
N GLU A 270 31.58 54.13 -8.67
CA GLU A 270 30.82 53.61 -7.53
C GLU A 270 29.48 52.97 -7.99
N ASN A 271 28.74 53.62 -8.88
CA ASN A 271 27.51 53.09 -9.45
C ASN A 271 27.75 51.81 -10.29
N GLU A 272 28.83 51.76 -11.10
CA GLU A 272 29.18 50.55 -11.86
C GLU A 272 29.62 49.40 -10.93
N LYS A 273 30.21 49.70 -9.76
CA LYS A 273 30.53 48.69 -8.75
C LYS A 273 29.28 48.18 -8.05
N GLU A 274 28.35 49.06 -7.67
CA GLU A 274 27.06 48.67 -7.08
C GLU A 274 26.18 47.85 -8.07
N GLU A 275 26.12 48.26 -9.35
CA GLU A 275 25.41 47.47 -10.39
C GLU A 275 26.09 46.10 -10.60
N ASN A 276 27.39 45.99 -10.58
CA ASN A 276 28.08 44.71 -10.71
C ASN A 276 27.90 43.82 -9.46
N GLU A 277 27.86 44.39 -8.26
CA GLU A 277 27.57 43.66 -7.02
C GLU A 277 26.10 43.17 -7.00
N ILE A 278 25.15 43.99 -7.42
CA ILE A 278 23.75 43.61 -7.55
C ILE A 278 23.57 42.50 -8.60
N ASN A 279 24.20 42.61 -9.77
CA ASN A 279 24.16 41.57 -10.79
C ASN A 279 24.82 40.25 -10.35
N GLU A 280 25.89 40.31 -9.55
CA GLU A 280 26.51 39.10 -8.95
C GLU A 280 25.61 38.48 -7.90
N GLU A 281 24.90 39.25 -7.10
CA GLU A 281 23.94 38.75 -6.11
C GLU A 281 22.72 38.10 -6.76
N GLU A 282 22.16 38.73 -7.82
CA GLU A 282 21.10 38.16 -8.60
C GLU A 282 21.51 36.86 -9.26
N ASN A 283 22.67 36.78 -9.85
CA ASN A 283 23.17 35.55 -10.44
C ASN A 283 23.35 34.43 -9.40
N LYS A 284 23.87 34.76 -8.21
CA LYS A 284 23.98 33.82 -7.09
C LYS A 284 22.61 33.37 -6.59
N LEU A 285 21.60 34.25 -6.60
CA LEU A 285 20.24 33.91 -6.24
C LEU A 285 19.60 33.02 -7.29
N LYS A 286 19.74 33.31 -8.58
CA LYS A 286 19.27 32.50 -9.71
C LYS A 286 19.91 31.08 -9.68
N GLU A 287 21.19 30.97 -9.35
CA GLU A 287 21.85 29.66 -9.20
C GLU A 287 21.29 28.88 -7.99
N LYS A 288 21.08 29.52 -6.85
CA LYS A 288 20.44 28.87 -5.67
C LYS A 288 19.02 28.40 -5.98
N ILE A 289 18.23 29.18 -6.70
CA ILE A 289 16.88 28.77 -7.10
C ILE A 289 16.93 27.52 -7.98
N LYS A 290 17.80 27.49 -8.99
CA LYS A 290 18.00 26.31 -9.85
C LYS A 290 18.47 25.08 -9.06
N GLU A 291 19.33 25.27 -8.07
CA GLU A 291 19.78 24.17 -7.20
C GLU A 291 18.62 23.62 -6.35
N ILE A 292 17.80 24.50 -5.77
CA ILE A 292 16.61 24.10 -5.00
C ILE A 292 15.58 23.38 -5.88
N GLU A 293 15.35 23.86 -7.12
CA GLU A 293 14.47 23.19 -8.07
C GLU A 293 14.98 21.78 -8.41
N LYS A 294 16.28 21.64 -8.63
CA LYS A 294 16.90 20.34 -8.87
C LYS A 294 16.76 19.38 -7.68
N ILE A 295 16.92 19.90 -6.46
CA ILE A 295 16.70 19.14 -5.22
C ILE A 295 15.23 18.73 -5.10
N ASN A 296 14.27 19.63 -5.37
CA ASN A 296 12.86 19.35 -5.35
C ASN A 296 12.47 18.26 -6.34
N LEU A 297 12.98 18.34 -7.58
CA LEU A 297 12.75 17.31 -8.59
C LEU A 297 13.28 15.94 -8.11
N LYS A 298 14.47 15.91 -7.55
CA LYS A 298 15.09 14.68 -7.02
C LYS A 298 14.26 14.07 -5.88
N VAL A 299 13.79 14.88 -4.93
CA VAL A 299 12.97 14.44 -3.81
C VAL A 299 11.60 13.96 -4.28
N ASN A 300 10.98 14.70 -5.20
CA ASN A 300 9.71 14.31 -5.80
C ASN A 300 9.85 13.02 -6.62
N GLU A 301 10.96 12.81 -7.30
CA GLU A 301 11.21 11.57 -8.01
C GLU A 301 11.41 10.39 -7.06
N TYR A 302 12.08 10.59 -5.93
CA TYR A 302 12.30 9.54 -4.93
C TYR A 302 11.02 9.22 -4.13
N TYR A 303 10.38 10.24 -3.52
CA TYR A 303 9.20 10.10 -2.66
C TYR A 303 7.86 10.30 -3.38
N GLY A 304 7.87 10.53 -4.68
CA GLY A 304 6.69 10.87 -5.48
C GLY A 304 5.69 9.74 -5.70
N GLY A 305 5.65 8.75 -4.82
CA GLY A 305 4.70 7.64 -4.81
C GLY A 305 5.33 6.34 -4.37
N SER A 306 4.50 5.38 -3.95
CA SER A 306 4.93 4.04 -3.55
C SER A 306 4.97 3.08 -4.74
N TYR A 307 5.87 2.10 -4.68
CA TYR A 307 6.01 1.02 -5.67
C TYR A 307 6.63 -0.22 -5.01
N TYR A 308 6.67 -1.35 -5.72
CA TYR A 308 7.21 -2.61 -5.18
C TYR A 308 8.51 -3.02 -5.89
N GLY A 309 9.52 -3.36 -5.06
CA GLY A 309 10.78 -3.94 -5.49
C GLY A 309 10.68 -5.44 -5.79
N LEU A 310 11.74 -6.18 -5.47
CA LEU A 310 11.68 -7.64 -5.42
C LEU A 310 11.07 -8.09 -4.09
N PRO A 311 10.37 -9.25 -4.05
CA PRO A 311 9.91 -9.83 -2.79
C PRO A 311 11.08 -10.02 -1.81
N SER A 312 10.86 -9.76 -0.53
CA SER A 312 11.88 -9.97 0.51
C SER A 312 12.36 -11.42 0.55
N THR A 313 11.49 -12.37 0.20
CA THR A 313 11.82 -13.79 0.04
C THR A 313 12.93 -14.03 -0.98
N TYR A 314 13.01 -13.20 -2.03
CA TYR A 314 14.08 -13.30 -3.02
C TYR A 314 15.45 -12.99 -2.40
N ILE A 315 15.53 -12.03 -1.48
CA ILE A 315 16.76 -11.69 -0.76
C ILE A 315 17.26 -12.91 0.05
N PHE A 316 16.37 -13.52 0.83
CA PHE A 316 16.74 -14.67 1.67
C PHE A 316 17.03 -15.93 0.86
N TYR A 317 16.32 -16.14 -0.25
CA TYR A 317 16.66 -17.22 -1.18
C TYR A 317 18.04 -17.00 -1.82
N SER A 318 18.36 -15.77 -2.21
CA SER A 318 19.69 -15.43 -2.75
C SER A 318 20.79 -15.68 -1.75
N ILE A 319 20.57 -15.37 -0.45
CA ILE A 319 21.50 -15.71 0.63
C ILE A 319 21.67 -17.22 0.73
N ALA A 320 20.56 -17.97 0.77
CA ALA A 320 20.61 -19.44 0.85
C ALA A 320 21.34 -20.06 -0.35
N HIS A 321 21.10 -19.54 -1.55
CA HIS A 321 21.78 -19.98 -2.79
C HIS A 321 23.28 -19.71 -2.75
N GLN A 322 23.70 -18.50 -2.33
CA GLN A 322 25.11 -18.13 -2.24
C GLN A 322 25.85 -18.92 -1.16
N LEU A 323 25.16 -19.35 -0.09
CA LEU A 323 25.69 -20.23 0.95
C LEU A 323 25.62 -21.72 0.57
N HIS A 324 25.13 -22.07 -0.61
CA HIS A 324 24.89 -23.45 -1.05
C HIS A 324 23.97 -24.26 -0.12
N LYS A 325 23.04 -23.60 0.55
CA LYS A 325 22.04 -24.18 1.46
C LYS A 325 20.63 -24.20 0.88
N GLU A 326 20.51 -23.91 -0.41
CA GLU A 326 19.23 -23.92 -1.11
C GLU A 326 18.63 -25.34 -1.14
N ASN A 327 17.32 -25.41 -1.03
CA ASN A 327 16.54 -26.64 -1.14
C ASN A 327 15.20 -26.40 -1.85
N VAL A 328 14.47 -27.49 -2.13
CA VAL A 328 13.18 -27.44 -2.85
C VAL A 328 12.14 -26.62 -2.09
N TYR A 329 12.14 -26.64 -0.78
CA TYR A 329 11.20 -25.88 0.04
C TYR A 329 11.46 -24.37 -0.06
N TYR A 330 12.72 -23.94 -0.02
CA TYR A 330 13.08 -22.53 -0.14
C TYR A 330 12.74 -21.99 -1.53
N LEU A 331 12.95 -22.80 -2.57
CA LEU A 331 12.54 -22.45 -3.91
C LEU A 331 11.01 -22.35 -4.02
N TRP A 332 10.26 -23.26 -3.38
CA TRP A 332 8.80 -23.18 -3.33
C TRP A 332 8.33 -21.90 -2.62
N TYR A 333 8.94 -21.53 -1.50
CA TYR A 333 8.60 -20.29 -0.79
C TYR A 333 8.84 -19.04 -1.65
N LEU A 334 9.94 -19.03 -2.42
CA LEU A 334 10.21 -17.97 -3.39
C LEU A 334 9.13 -17.91 -4.48
N ILE A 335 8.74 -19.05 -5.02
CA ILE A 335 7.68 -19.14 -6.03
C ILE A 335 6.35 -18.59 -5.49
N LEU A 336 6.02 -18.92 -4.25
CA LEU A 336 4.79 -18.40 -3.60
C LEU A 336 4.84 -16.87 -3.46
N ALA A 337 5.95 -16.31 -2.99
CA ALA A 337 6.10 -14.86 -2.85
C ALA A 337 5.96 -14.13 -4.20
N ILE A 338 6.65 -14.61 -5.24
CA ILE A 338 6.55 -14.04 -6.59
C ILE A 338 5.12 -14.14 -7.15
N THR A 339 4.44 -15.25 -6.88
CA THR A 339 3.07 -15.48 -7.33
C THR A 339 2.08 -14.55 -6.62
N ASP A 340 2.24 -14.32 -5.31
CA ASP A 340 1.40 -13.38 -4.55
C ASP A 340 1.53 -11.96 -5.08
N GLU A 341 2.77 -11.47 -5.27
CA GLU A 341 3.04 -10.15 -5.82
C GLU A 341 2.44 -9.97 -7.24
N TYR A 342 2.49 -11.03 -8.05
CA TYR A 342 1.88 -11.03 -9.37
C TYR A 342 0.35 -10.97 -9.33
N LEU A 343 -0.28 -11.77 -8.49
CA LEU A 343 -1.74 -11.83 -8.35
C LEU A 343 -2.34 -10.56 -7.71
N ARG A 344 -1.54 -9.82 -6.92
CA ARG A 344 -1.90 -8.50 -6.37
C ARG A 344 -1.59 -7.33 -7.29
N TYR A 345 -1.08 -7.58 -8.48
CA TYR A 345 -0.68 -6.53 -9.44
C TYR A 345 0.48 -5.63 -8.98
N HIS A 346 1.26 -6.06 -7.97
CA HIS A 346 2.44 -5.33 -7.50
C HIS A 346 3.61 -5.38 -8.47
N ILE A 347 3.68 -6.43 -9.32
CA ILE A 347 4.70 -6.56 -10.36
C ILE A 347 4.07 -6.69 -11.74
N SER A 348 4.76 -6.18 -12.76
CA SER A 348 4.32 -6.24 -14.16
C SER A 348 4.42 -7.66 -14.73
N ASP A 349 3.66 -7.94 -15.81
CA ASP A 349 3.75 -9.22 -16.52
C ASP A 349 5.18 -9.52 -16.98
N LYS A 350 5.91 -8.50 -17.50
CA LYS A 350 7.31 -8.63 -17.93
C LYS A 350 8.26 -9.01 -16.78
N LYS A 351 8.06 -8.41 -15.61
CA LYS A 351 8.86 -8.70 -14.41
C LYS A 351 8.55 -10.11 -13.91
N TYR A 352 7.26 -10.49 -13.90
CA TYR A 352 6.86 -11.84 -13.58
C TYR A 352 7.47 -12.89 -14.49
N ASP A 353 7.45 -12.70 -15.82
CA ASP A 353 8.03 -13.64 -16.78
C ASP A 353 9.54 -13.82 -16.56
N LYS A 354 10.27 -12.75 -16.26
CA LYS A 354 11.71 -12.83 -15.93
C LYS A 354 11.95 -13.67 -14.66
N LEU A 355 11.16 -13.42 -13.60
CA LEU A 355 11.28 -14.15 -12.33
C LEU A 355 10.83 -15.61 -12.49
N TYR A 356 9.77 -15.85 -13.26
CA TYR A 356 9.33 -17.20 -13.63
C TYR A 356 10.42 -17.98 -14.34
N ALA A 357 11.06 -17.40 -15.38
CA ALA A 357 12.15 -18.05 -16.10
C ALA A 357 13.35 -18.37 -15.17
N MET A 358 13.66 -17.49 -14.21
CA MET A 358 14.68 -17.73 -13.21
C MET A 358 14.30 -18.93 -12.31
N CYS A 359 13.08 -18.95 -11.77
CA CYS A 359 12.60 -20.07 -10.96
C CYS A 359 12.56 -21.38 -11.74
N GLN A 360 12.18 -21.34 -13.03
CA GLN A 360 12.21 -22.49 -13.90
C GLN A 360 13.62 -23.07 -14.04
N ASN A 361 14.63 -22.22 -14.25
CA ASN A 361 16.03 -22.65 -14.32
C ASN A 361 16.50 -23.27 -12.99
N GLU A 362 16.07 -22.71 -11.85
CA GLU A 362 16.39 -23.24 -10.53
C GLU A 362 15.74 -24.62 -10.27
N VAL A 363 14.49 -24.82 -10.67
CA VAL A 363 13.82 -26.12 -10.60
C VAL A 363 14.63 -27.15 -11.39
N LEU A 364 14.97 -26.85 -12.65
CA LEU A 364 15.75 -27.74 -13.50
C LEU A 364 17.16 -28.01 -12.95
N ARG A 365 17.78 -27.01 -12.31
CA ARG A 365 19.12 -27.15 -11.68
C ARG A 365 19.08 -28.10 -10.48
N ILE A 366 18.09 -27.95 -9.61
CA ILE A 366 17.93 -28.83 -8.43
C ILE A 366 17.63 -30.26 -8.88
N GLU A 367 16.81 -30.44 -9.91
CA GLU A 367 16.52 -31.76 -10.49
C GLU A 367 17.77 -32.44 -11.08
N LYS A 368 18.61 -31.70 -11.81
CA LYS A 368 19.87 -32.23 -12.37
C LYS A 368 20.91 -32.60 -11.30
N LYS A 369 20.95 -31.88 -10.17
CA LYS A 369 21.83 -32.28 -9.05
C LYS A 369 21.42 -33.65 -8.49
N LYS A 370 20.11 -33.93 -8.38
CA LYS A 370 19.59 -35.22 -7.87
C LYS A 370 19.87 -36.38 -8.80
N SER A 371 19.81 -36.16 -10.12
CA SER A 371 20.06 -37.22 -11.12
C SER A 371 21.55 -37.63 -11.25
N LYS A 372 22.50 -36.83 -10.75
CA LYS A 372 23.91 -37.18 -10.71
C LYS A 372 24.29 -38.07 -9.53
N ASP A 373 23.49 -38.00 -8.47
CA ASP A 373 23.71 -38.84 -7.28
C ASP A 373 23.06 -40.24 -7.39
N ASP A 374 22.26 -40.48 -8.45
CA ASP A 374 21.56 -41.76 -8.70
C ASP A 374 21.92 -42.29 -10.11
N ASP A 375 22.93 -43.15 -10.18
CA ASP A 375 23.53 -43.70 -11.40
C ASP A 375 22.64 -44.76 -12.11
N THR A 376 21.32 -44.65 -12.02
CA THR A 376 20.38 -45.52 -12.74
C THR A 376 19.42 -44.74 -13.63
N LEU A 377 19.64 -44.88 -14.94
CA LEU A 377 18.75 -44.55 -16.02
C LEU A 377 17.27 -44.86 -15.71
N LYS A 378 16.48 -43.87 -15.30
CA LYS A 378 15.01 -43.93 -15.36
C LYS A 378 14.43 -42.57 -15.64
N ILE A 379 13.88 -42.46 -16.85
CA ILE A 379 12.71 -41.71 -17.28
C ILE A 379 12.19 -40.70 -16.25
N TYR A 380 12.49 -39.44 -16.47
CA TYR A 380 11.84 -38.18 -16.03
C TYR A 380 10.64 -38.28 -15.04
N LYS A 381 10.88 -38.73 -13.84
CA LYS A 381 10.13 -38.42 -12.64
C LYS A 381 11.15 -38.21 -11.54
N SER A 382 11.54 -36.96 -11.36
CA SER A 382 12.43 -36.60 -10.26
C SER A 382 11.63 -36.63 -8.96
N THR A 383 11.65 -37.76 -8.29
CA THR A 383 11.17 -37.88 -6.92
C THR A 383 12.32 -37.50 -5.98
N SER A 384 12.12 -36.49 -5.15
CA SER A 384 12.97 -36.30 -3.96
C SER A 384 12.95 -37.59 -3.13
N LYS A 385 13.96 -37.83 -2.27
CA LYS A 385 13.91 -38.92 -1.28
C LYS A 385 12.58 -38.98 -0.47
N GLU A 386 11.81 -37.87 -0.52
CA GLU A 386 10.50 -37.69 0.10
C GLU A 386 9.35 -37.63 -0.91
N GLY A 387 9.56 -37.93 -2.20
CA GLY A 387 8.49 -37.94 -3.24
C GLY A 387 7.94 -36.56 -3.64
N LYS A 388 8.49 -35.47 -3.13
CA LYS A 388 7.99 -34.10 -3.33
C LYS A 388 8.72 -33.39 -4.46
N THR A 389 7.99 -32.87 -5.44
CA THR A 389 8.55 -32.19 -6.62
C THR A 389 7.79 -30.92 -6.97
N ILE A 390 8.50 -29.98 -7.60
CA ILE A 390 7.90 -28.80 -8.20
C ILE A 390 7.78 -29.06 -9.70
N LEU A 391 6.54 -29.02 -10.22
CA LEU A 391 6.25 -29.17 -11.64
C LEU A 391 6.15 -27.79 -12.27
N ILE A 392 6.80 -27.63 -13.42
CA ILE A 392 6.72 -26.42 -14.25
C ILE A 392 5.48 -26.57 -15.13
N GLY A 393 4.60 -25.58 -15.13
CA GLY A 393 3.36 -25.66 -15.89
C GLY A 393 2.69 -24.33 -16.14
N SER A 394 1.42 -24.40 -16.41
CA SER A 394 0.53 -23.25 -16.56
C SER A 394 -0.65 -23.44 -15.62
N ASP A 395 -1.20 -22.34 -15.14
CA ASP A 395 -2.39 -22.30 -14.35
C ASP A 395 -3.46 -21.43 -15.03
N TYR A 396 -4.66 -21.46 -14.53
CA TYR A 396 -5.78 -20.70 -15.05
C TYR A 396 -6.18 -19.62 -14.07
N LYS A 397 -6.65 -18.49 -14.57
CA LYS A 397 -7.26 -17.43 -13.74
C LYS A 397 -8.66 -17.87 -13.26
N LEU A 398 -8.71 -19.07 -12.72
CA LEU A 398 -9.88 -19.74 -12.12
C LEU A 398 -9.51 -20.12 -10.68
N ILE A 399 -10.10 -19.43 -9.72
CA ILE A 399 -9.75 -19.58 -8.30
C ILE A 399 -10.14 -20.95 -7.79
N LEU A 400 -9.19 -21.63 -7.12
CA LEU A 400 -9.38 -22.91 -6.42
C LEU A 400 -10.06 -24.01 -7.25
N TYR A 401 -10.00 -23.98 -8.59
CA TYR A 401 -10.77 -24.92 -9.42
C TYR A 401 -10.42 -26.39 -9.16
N ARG A 402 -9.17 -26.69 -8.81
CA ARG A 402 -8.73 -28.06 -8.46
C ARG A 402 -9.33 -28.55 -7.15
N HIS A 403 -9.70 -27.63 -6.27
CA HIS A 403 -10.21 -27.91 -4.93
C HIS A 403 -11.74 -27.71 -4.83
N TRP A 404 -12.32 -27.05 -5.80
CA TRP A 404 -13.74 -26.76 -5.92
C TRP A 404 -14.37 -27.53 -7.08
N ASN A 405 -15.15 -26.87 -7.92
CA ASN A 405 -15.64 -27.36 -9.19
C ASN A 405 -15.42 -26.32 -10.29
N LEU A 406 -15.39 -26.78 -11.55
CA LEU A 406 -15.08 -25.88 -12.66
C LEU A 406 -16.15 -24.82 -12.88
N TYR A 407 -17.42 -25.18 -12.75
CA TYR A 407 -18.53 -24.26 -13.01
C TYR A 407 -18.54 -23.09 -12.06
N ASP A 408 -18.50 -23.34 -10.76
CA ASP A 408 -18.51 -22.27 -9.75
C ASP A 408 -17.21 -21.46 -9.79
N SER A 409 -16.07 -22.10 -10.04
CA SER A 409 -14.81 -21.40 -10.22
C SER A 409 -14.86 -20.41 -11.40
N PHE A 410 -15.51 -20.76 -12.53
CA PHE A 410 -15.76 -19.82 -13.62
C PHE A 410 -16.68 -18.66 -13.21
N ILE A 411 -17.74 -18.94 -12.44
CA ILE A 411 -18.71 -17.92 -12.02
C ILE A 411 -18.10 -16.89 -11.08
N TYR A 412 -17.27 -17.36 -10.13
CA TYR A 412 -16.77 -16.54 -9.03
C TYR A 412 -15.34 -16.03 -9.21
N SER A 413 -14.63 -16.41 -10.27
CA SER A 413 -13.29 -15.84 -10.54
C SER A 413 -13.35 -14.45 -11.17
N SER A 414 -12.51 -13.52 -10.71
CA SER A 414 -12.54 -12.12 -11.12
C SER A 414 -12.35 -11.92 -12.62
N TYR A 415 -11.49 -12.70 -13.26
CA TYR A 415 -11.21 -12.57 -14.68
C TYR A 415 -12.40 -12.93 -15.59
N PRO A 416 -13.04 -14.13 -15.49
CA PRO A 416 -14.27 -14.40 -16.21
C PRO A 416 -15.43 -13.48 -15.78
N LEU A 417 -15.51 -13.11 -14.50
CA LEU A 417 -16.53 -12.23 -13.95
C LEU A 417 -16.64 -10.94 -14.75
N GLY A 418 -15.50 -10.26 -14.96
CA GLY A 418 -15.48 -9.00 -15.69
C GLY A 418 -15.85 -9.11 -17.15
N ILE A 419 -15.35 -10.14 -17.84
CA ILE A 419 -15.54 -10.31 -19.29
C ILE A 419 -16.94 -10.82 -19.63
N LEU A 420 -17.41 -11.83 -18.91
CA LEU A 420 -18.67 -12.52 -19.20
C LEU A 420 -19.85 -11.98 -18.39
N SER A 421 -19.61 -11.13 -17.39
CA SER A 421 -20.63 -10.67 -16.44
C SER A 421 -21.38 -11.85 -15.76
N THR A 422 -20.61 -12.79 -15.22
CA THR A 422 -21.11 -14.09 -14.76
C THR A 422 -22.11 -14.03 -13.60
N TRP A 423 -22.23 -12.89 -12.91
CA TRP A 423 -23.26 -12.67 -11.87
C TRP A 423 -24.67 -12.43 -12.47
N LYS A 424 -24.76 -12.14 -13.78
CA LYS A 424 -26.02 -11.96 -14.51
C LYS A 424 -26.42 -13.24 -15.22
N GLU A 425 -27.71 -13.47 -15.37
CA GLU A 425 -28.21 -14.68 -16.06
C GLU A 425 -27.68 -14.87 -17.49
N PRO A 426 -27.55 -13.81 -18.33
CA PRO A 426 -26.92 -13.96 -19.64
C PRO A 426 -25.47 -14.45 -19.55
N GLY A 427 -24.69 -13.94 -18.56
CA GLY A 427 -23.29 -14.35 -18.36
C GLY A 427 -23.16 -15.79 -17.90
N LYS A 428 -24.07 -16.26 -17.01
CA LYS A 428 -24.12 -17.67 -16.64
C LYS A 428 -24.44 -18.54 -17.86
N GLY A 429 -25.31 -18.07 -18.77
CA GLY A 429 -25.57 -18.71 -20.05
C GLY A 429 -24.35 -18.83 -20.95
N GLU A 430 -23.49 -17.80 -20.98
CA GLU A 430 -22.22 -17.84 -21.70
C GLU A 430 -21.25 -18.89 -21.11
N VAL A 431 -21.17 -19.00 -19.78
CA VAL A 431 -20.37 -20.04 -19.12
C VAL A 431 -20.90 -21.43 -19.47
N GLN A 432 -22.23 -21.63 -19.53
CA GLN A 432 -22.80 -22.91 -19.97
C GLN A 432 -22.48 -23.24 -21.44
N LYS A 433 -22.47 -22.23 -22.34
CA LYS A 433 -22.02 -22.39 -23.72
C LYS A 433 -20.53 -22.75 -23.79
N ILE A 434 -19.68 -22.17 -22.96
CA ILE A 434 -18.24 -22.50 -22.86
C ILE A 434 -18.11 -24.02 -22.58
N PHE A 435 -18.78 -24.54 -21.57
CA PHE A 435 -18.74 -25.98 -21.26
C PHE A 435 -19.32 -26.85 -22.40
N ALA A 436 -20.38 -26.42 -23.05
CA ALA A 436 -20.93 -27.10 -24.20
C ALA A 436 -19.92 -27.16 -25.38
N TYR A 437 -19.21 -26.07 -25.68
CA TYR A 437 -18.16 -26.07 -26.68
C TYR A 437 -16.96 -26.95 -26.30
N MET A 438 -16.61 -27.03 -25.03
CA MET A 438 -15.58 -27.96 -24.55
C MET A 438 -16.04 -29.41 -24.56
N GLY A 439 -17.33 -29.67 -24.79
CA GLY A 439 -17.90 -31.01 -24.72
C GLY A 439 -17.90 -31.58 -23.30
N ILE A 440 -17.95 -30.71 -22.28
CA ILE A 440 -18.01 -31.09 -20.87
C ILE A 440 -19.45 -30.92 -20.38
N PRO A 441 -20.12 -32.01 -19.97
CA PRO A 441 -21.47 -31.91 -19.42
C PRO A 441 -21.49 -31.04 -18.15
N LEU A 442 -22.57 -30.27 -17.95
CA LEU A 442 -22.70 -29.43 -16.76
C LEU A 442 -22.72 -30.26 -15.45
N SER A 443 -23.18 -31.47 -15.48
CA SER A 443 -23.11 -32.41 -14.35
C SER A 443 -21.67 -32.73 -13.96
N GLU A 444 -20.78 -32.88 -14.95
CA GLU A 444 -19.34 -33.07 -14.74
C GLU A 444 -18.67 -31.76 -14.26
N ALA A 445 -19.04 -30.63 -14.87
CA ALA A 445 -18.43 -29.32 -14.50
C ALA A 445 -18.81 -28.86 -13.07
N LYS A 446 -19.98 -29.31 -12.54
CA LYS A 446 -20.47 -28.96 -11.20
C LYS A 446 -20.04 -29.93 -10.11
N GLN A 447 -19.48 -31.10 -10.45
CA GLN A 447 -18.89 -31.97 -9.43
C GLN A 447 -17.46 -31.52 -9.05
N LYS A 448 -16.95 -31.99 -7.90
CA LYS A 448 -15.59 -31.68 -7.49
C LYS A 448 -14.60 -32.08 -8.57
N TYR A 449 -13.68 -31.19 -8.92
CA TYR A 449 -12.73 -31.36 -10.02
C TYR A 449 -11.99 -32.70 -9.98
N ARG A 450 -11.56 -33.15 -8.79
CA ARG A 450 -10.89 -34.45 -8.62
C ARG A 450 -11.72 -35.67 -8.95
N TYR A 451 -13.05 -35.55 -9.03
CA TYR A 451 -13.97 -36.66 -9.36
C TYR A 451 -14.45 -36.61 -10.82
N MET A 452 -14.02 -35.61 -11.57
CA MET A 452 -14.27 -35.56 -13.00
C MET A 452 -13.60 -36.73 -13.71
N LYS A 453 -14.19 -37.20 -14.80
CA LYS A 453 -13.61 -38.27 -15.62
C LYS A 453 -12.28 -37.80 -16.24
N ASN A 454 -11.25 -38.66 -16.23
CA ASN A 454 -9.94 -38.38 -16.79
C ASN A 454 -10.00 -37.92 -18.24
N GLU A 455 -10.96 -38.45 -19.04
CA GLU A 455 -11.21 -38.06 -20.43
C GLU A 455 -11.41 -36.53 -20.59
N TYR A 456 -12.09 -35.88 -19.64
CA TYR A 456 -12.28 -34.41 -19.64
C TYR A 456 -11.07 -33.69 -19.08
N LEU A 457 -10.42 -34.21 -18.05
CA LEU A 457 -9.28 -33.62 -17.42
C LEU A 457 -8.06 -33.55 -18.39
N ASP A 458 -7.77 -34.63 -19.10
CA ASP A 458 -6.67 -34.75 -20.03
C ASP A 458 -6.82 -33.80 -21.23
N THR A 459 -8.04 -33.57 -21.68
CA THR A 459 -8.32 -32.68 -22.82
C THR A 459 -8.66 -31.24 -22.45
N PHE A 460 -8.77 -30.93 -21.13
CA PHE A 460 -9.25 -29.63 -20.66
C PHE A 460 -8.35 -28.48 -21.15
N ARG A 461 -7.01 -28.66 -21.10
CA ARG A 461 -6.05 -27.64 -21.50
C ARG A 461 -6.21 -27.22 -22.97
N ASP A 462 -6.32 -28.17 -23.85
CA ASP A 462 -6.43 -27.90 -25.30
C ASP A 462 -7.79 -27.25 -25.62
N LYS A 463 -8.84 -27.75 -25.00
CA LYS A 463 -10.19 -27.22 -25.16
C LYS A 463 -10.35 -25.80 -24.63
N ILE A 464 -9.73 -25.46 -23.49
CA ILE A 464 -9.82 -24.10 -22.92
C ILE A 464 -9.04 -23.09 -23.77
N ILE A 465 -7.92 -23.49 -24.41
CA ILE A 465 -7.18 -22.66 -25.34
C ILE A 465 -8.04 -22.29 -26.55
N ASP A 466 -8.75 -23.26 -27.11
CA ASP A 466 -9.61 -23.02 -28.28
C ASP A 466 -10.82 -22.15 -27.94
N VAL A 467 -11.42 -22.39 -26.76
CA VAL A 467 -12.60 -21.66 -26.29
C VAL A 467 -12.21 -20.24 -25.85
N SER A 468 -11.03 -20.05 -25.27
CA SER A 468 -10.58 -18.74 -24.80
C SER A 468 -10.56 -17.69 -25.90
N LYS A 469 -10.13 -18.07 -27.11
CA LYS A 469 -10.13 -17.19 -28.29
C LYS A 469 -11.54 -16.80 -28.73
N LYS A 470 -12.50 -17.73 -28.59
CA LYS A 470 -13.88 -17.55 -29.04
C LYS A 470 -14.70 -16.67 -28.12
N PHE A 471 -14.43 -16.74 -26.81
CA PHE A 471 -15.15 -16.00 -25.76
C PHE A 471 -14.35 -14.81 -25.20
N PHE A 472 -13.28 -14.37 -25.89
CA PHE A 472 -12.44 -13.24 -25.50
C PHE A 472 -11.70 -13.42 -24.17
N LEU A 473 -11.48 -14.65 -23.73
CA LEU A 473 -10.76 -15.03 -22.52
C LEU A 473 -9.25 -15.24 -22.79
N ASN A 474 -8.63 -14.39 -23.58
CA ASN A 474 -7.27 -14.60 -24.13
C ASN A 474 -6.19 -14.78 -23.04
N ASP A 475 -6.34 -14.09 -21.89
CA ASP A 475 -5.37 -14.10 -20.80
C ASP A 475 -5.78 -15.02 -19.64
N ILE A 476 -6.66 -16.03 -19.90
CA ILE A 476 -7.11 -16.97 -18.88
C ILE A 476 -6.01 -17.90 -18.38
N ILE A 477 -4.96 -18.11 -19.19
CA ILE A 477 -3.83 -18.98 -18.91
C ILE A 477 -2.61 -18.13 -18.60
N PHE A 478 -1.88 -18.49 -17.55
CA PHE A 478 -0.59 -17.89 -17.22
C PHE A 478 0.42 -18.95 -16.75
N HIS A 479 1.70 -18.63 -16.84
CA HIS A 479 2.77 -19.51 -16.40
C HIS A 479 2.79 -19.63 -14.87
N SER A 480 2.91 -20.85 -14.36
CA SER A 480 2.87 -21.12 -12.92
C SER A 480 3.62 -22.40 -12.56
N PHE A 481 3.65 -22.72 -11.28
CA PHE A 481 4.26 -23.91 -10.73
C PHE A 481 3.22 -24.67 -9.92
N ILE A 482 3.39 -26.01 -9.86
CA ILE A 482 2.55 -26.91 -9.10
C ILE A 482 3.46 -27.71 -8.17
N TYR A 483 3.15 -27.70 -6.89
CA TYR A 483 3.81 -28.56 -5.91
C TYR A 483 3.10 -29.88 -5.81
N GLN A 484 3.81 -30.96 -6.06
CA GLN A 484 3.30 -32.32 -5.93
C GLN A 484 3.76 -32.93 -4.60
N PHE A 485 2.78 -33.31 -3.78
CA PHE A 485 3.01 -34.02 -2.52
C PHE A 485 3.10 -35.52 -2.76
N ASP A 486 3.54 -36.25 -1.74
CA ASP A 486 3.36 -37.69 -1.68
C ASP A 486 1.87 -38.02 -1.83
N ASN A 487 1.54 -39.12 -2.48
CA ASN A 487 0.16 -39.57 -2.70
C ASN A 487 -0.66 -38.85 -3.78
N ASN A 488 -0.03 -38.28 -4.81
CA ASN A 488 -0.72 -37.66 -5.96
C ASN A 488 -1.61 -36.46 -5.61
N THR A 489 -1.36 -35.78 -4.48
CA THR A 489 -2.01 -34.51 -4.20
C THR A 489 -1.17 -33.37 -4.74
N GLU A 490 -1.83 -32.45 -5.45
CA GLU A 490 -1.20 -31.31 -6.11
C GLU A 490 -1.75 -30.01 -5.54
N MET A 491 -0.88 -28.99 -5.40
CA MET A 491 -1.24 -27.63 -5.03
C MET A 491 -0.56 -26.66 -5.98
N SER A 492 -1.34 -25.81 -6.67
CA SER A 492 -0.73 -24.77 -7.50
C SER A 492 -0.19 -23.63 -6.62
N ALA A 493 0.75 -22.87 -7.16
CA ALA A 493 1.29 -21.70 -6.45
C ALA A 493 0.20 -20.66 -6.20
N SER A 494 -0.72 -20.44 -7.15
CA SER A 494 -1.84 -19.54 -7.01
C SER A 494 -2.83 -19.96 -5.92
N ASP A 495 -3.19 -21.25 -5.87
CA ASP A 495 -4.10 -21.75 -4.85
C ASP A 495 -3.44 -21.68 -3.46
N CYS A 496 -2.16 -22.03 -3.35
CA CYS A 496 -1.41 -21.96 -2.10
C CYS A 496 -1.29 -20.52 -1.56
N THR A 497 -0.95 -19.55 -2.42
CA THR A 497 -0.89 -18.14 -2.01
C THR A 497 -2.26 -17.59 -1.62
N TYR A 498 -3.32 -18.02 -2.31
CA TYR A 498 -4.67 -17.62 -1.95
C TYR A 498 -5.09 -18.16 -0.57
N LEU A 499 -4.80 -19.41 -0.28
CA LEU A 499 -5.06 -20.02 1.03
C LEU A 499 -4.25 -19.35 2.15
N LEU A 500 -2.97 -19.06 1.91
CA LEU A 500 -2.14 -18.31 2.87
C LEU A 500 -2.71 -16.93 3.17
N SER A 501 -3.13 -16.20 2.14
CA SER A 501 -3.76 -14.90 2.32
C SER A 501 -5.06 -14.99 3.12
N CYS A 502 -5.89 -16.02 2.88
CA CYS A 502 -7.09 -16.25 3.68
C CYS A 502 -6.76 -16.53 5.15
N LEU A 503 -5.71 -17.31 5.44
CA LEU A 503 -5.26 -17.54 6.82
C LEU A 503 -4.88 -16.25 7.54
N ILE A 504 -4.23 -15.32 6.82
CA ILE A 504 -3.77 -14.04 7.41
C ILE A 504 -4.95 -13.08 7.57
N GLU A 505 -5.85 -13.00 6.57
CA GLU A 505 -6.78 -11.88 6.41
C GLU A 505 -8.25 -12.22 6.71
N CYS A 506 -8.67 -13.50 6.75
CA CYS A 506 -10.04 -13.82 7.10
C CYS A 506 -10.28 -13.70 8.62
N PRO A 507 -11.55 -13.48 9.07
CA PRO A 507 -11.90 -13.44 10.48
C PRO A 507 -11.47 -14.71 11.23
N PHE A 508 -10.95 -14.54 12.45
CA PHE A 508 -10.45 -15.68 13.23
C PHE A 508 -11.55 -16.69 13.59
N GLU A 509 -12.77 -16.22 13.76
CA GLU A 509 -13.94 -17.01 14.10
C GLU A 509 -14.23 -18.12 13.08
N ASP A 510 -13.86 -17.90 11.81
CA ASP A 510 -14.07 -18.89 10.75
C ASP A 510 -13.14 -20.11 10.91
N PHE A 511 -12.05 -19.98 11.67
CA PHE A 511 -11.04 -21.03 11.89
C PHE A 511 -11.29 -21.89 13.14
N ASN A 512 -12.32 -21.59 13.94
CA ASN A 512 -12.60 -22.29 15.21
C ASN A 512 -12.78 -23.82 15.04
N ASN A 513 -13.18 -24.28 13.86
CA ASN A 513 -13.40 -25.69 13.54
C ASN A 513 -12.18 -26.38 12.89
N ILE A 514 -11.07 -25.65 12.75
CA ILE A 514 -9.83 -26.23 12.21
C ILE A 514 -8.98 -26.71 13.39
N GLU A 515 -8.85 -28.03 13.54
CA GLU A 515 -7.97 -28.62 14.52
C GLU A 515 -6.51 -28.23 14.23
N ILE A 516 -5.92 -27.48 15.13
CA ILE A 516 -4.50 -27.14 15.12
C ILE A 516 -3.88 -28.10 16.13
N GLU A 517 -3.28 -29.20 15.63
CA GLU A 517 -2.45 -30.03 16.52
C GLU A 517 -1.27 -29.19 17.00
N ASP A 518 -1.14 -29.08 18.30
CA ASP A 518 -0.01 -28.40 18.95
C ASP A 518 1.26 -29.20 18.69
N ASP A 519 2.15 -28.72 17.82
CA ASP A 519 3.49 -29.22 17.66
C ASP A 519 4.41 -28.60 18.73
N GLU A 520 5.38 -29.38 19.23
CA GLU A 520 6.42 -29.08 20.24
C GLU A 520 7.12 -27.71 20.12
N PHE A 521 6.80 -26.89 19.09
CA PHE A 521 7.43 -25.60 18.84
C PHE A 521 6.86 -24.42 19.68
N LEU A 522 5.76 -24.62 20.43
CA LEU A 522 5.20 -23.59 21.31
C LEU A 522 5.83 -23.61 22.71
N GLU A 523 6.54 -24.68 23.08
CA GLU A 523 7.15 -24.75 24.41
C GLU A 523 8.30 -23.73 24.56
N ASP A 524 9.02 -23.38 23.49
CA ASP A 524 10.13 -22.41 23.57
C ASP A 524 9.69 -20.93 23.58
N ASN A 525 8.46 -20.59 23.12
CA ASN A 525 7.98 -19.20 23.05
C ASN A 525 6.77 -18.91 23.96
N ASN A 526 6.12 -19.92 24.52
CA ASN A 526 4.97 -19.75 25.42
C ASN A 526 5.33 -19.42 26.87
N SER A 527 6.61 -19.50 27.26
CA SER A 527 7.03 -19.13 28.63
C SER A 527 6.79 -17.65 28.97
N ASN A 528 6.54 -16.80 27.97
CA ASN A 528 6.27 -15.37 28.18
C ASN A 528 4.77 -14.98 28.08
N LEU A 529 3.86 -15.93 27.76
CA LEU A 529 2.43 -15.64 27.62
C LEU A 529 1.57 -16.14 28.79
N SER A 530 2.15 -16.92 29.74
CA SER A 530 1.38 -17.59 30.79
C SER A 530 1.43 -16.93 32.18
N GLU A 531 2.02 -15.75 32.35
CA GLU A 531 2.16 -15.12 33.67
C GLU A 531 1.20 -13.94 33.97
N ASN A 532 0.11 -13.75 33.21
CA ASN A 532 -0.89 -12.73 33.54
C ASN A 532 -2.34 -13.25 33.61
N GLU A 533 -2.57 -14.50 33.99
CA GLU A 533 -3.85 -14.91 34.56
C GLU A 533 -3.79 -14.73 36.09
N GLY A 534 -3.75 -13.47 36.52
CA GLY A 534 -4.03 -13.10 37.90
C GLY A 534 -5.55 -13.13 38.13
N ASN A 535 -6.02 -14.17 38.80
CA ASN A 535 -7.32 -14.19 39.45
C ASN A 535 -7.40 -13.02 40.45
N ASP A 536 -8.10 -11.97 40.09
CA ASP A 536 -8.65 -11.04 41.04
C ASP A 536 -10.19 -11.20 41.07
N GLU A 537 -10.65 -12.22 41.79
CA GLU A 537 -11.95 -12.21 42.39
C GLU A 537 -11.88 -11.26 43.59
N ASN A 538 -12.30 -10.02 43.40
CA ASN A 538 -12.68 -9.14 44.50
C ASN A 538 -14.11 -8.65 44.28
N GLU A 539 -15.02 -9.33 44.95
CA GLU A 539 -16.32 -8.77 45.30
C GLU A 539 -16.10 -7.59 46.25
N GLY A 540 -16.70 -6.47 45.94
CA GLY A 540 -16.99 -5.50 47.00
C GLY A 540 -17.07 -4.06 46.58
N VAL A 541 -18.28 -3.53 46.74
CA VAL A 541 -18.64 -2.16 47.09
C VAL A 541 -18.80 -1.16 45.96
N GLY A 542 -20.10 -0.79 45.76
CA GLY A 542 -20.58 0.24 44.83
C GLY A 542 -19.96 1.61 45.10
N GLY A 543 -19.35 2.08 44.03
CA GLY A 543 -19.02 3.47 43.80
C GLY A 543 -19.43 3.79 42.36
N GLU A 544 -19.96 4.97 42.11
CA GLU A 544 -20.31 5.48 40.79
C GLU A 544 -19.04 5.43 39.91
N GLU A 545 -18.87 4.33 39.17
CA GLU A 545 -17.80 4.16 38.21
C GLU A 545 -18.05 5.04 36.98
N ASN A 546 -17.10 5.88 36.65
CA ASN A 546 -17.11 6.74 35.49
C ASN A 546 -17.29 5.91 34.19
N LEU A 547 -18.37 6.18 33.45
CA LEU A 547 -18.68 5.55 32.16
C LEU A 547 -17.52 5.62 31.16
N ASP A 548 -16.66 6.62 31.28
CA ASP A 548 -15.48 6.83 30.41
C ASP A 548 -14.34 5.86 30.75
N GLU A 549 -14.15 5.44 31.99
CA GLU A 549 -13.14 4.45 32.41
C GLU A 549 -13.53 3.05 31.92
N LYS A 550 -14.79 2.64 32.09
CA LYS A 550 -15.28 1.36 31.55
C LYS A 550 -15.20 1.27 30.01
N ASN A 551 -15.45 2.37 29.32
CA ASN A 551 -15.32 2.42 27.88
C ASN A 551 -13.85 2.30 27.45
N SER A 552 -12.91 2.88 28.20
CA SER A 552 -11.47 2.77 27.92
C SER A 552 -10.93 1.36 28.18
N GLU A 553 -11.33 0.70 29.27
CA GLU A 553 -10.97 -0.68 29.59
C GLU A 553 -11.52 -1.68 28.56
N ASN A 554 -12.79 -1.54 28.17
CA ASN A 554 -13.40 -2.36 27.13
C ASN A 554 -12.68 -2.20 25.77
N LEU A 555 -12.22 -1.00 25.45
CA LEU A 555 -11.46 -0.73 24.22
C LEU A 555 -10.07 -1.39 24.26
N ILE A 556 -9.40 -1.38 25.42
CA ILE A 556 -8.11 -2.04 25.62
C ILE A 556 -8.26 -3.56 25.51
N LEU A 557 -9.27 -4.14 26.16
CA LEU A 557 -9.57 -5.57 26.08
C LEU A 557 -9.87 -6.01 24.64
N LYS A 558 -10.65 -5.20 23.91
CA LYS A 558 -10.94 -5.48 22.50
C LYS A 558 -9.68 -5.45 21.63
N LYS A 559 -8.78 -4.48 21.83
CA LYS A 559 -7.50 -4.39 21.12
C LYS A 559 -6.60 -5.59 21.42
N ASN A 560 -6.54 -6.03 22.67
CA ASN A 560 -5.75 -7.19 23.06
C ASN A 560 -6.28 -8.49 22.42
N LYS A 561 -7.59 -8.71 22.40
CA LYS A 561 -8.21 -9.86 21.69
C LYS A 561 -7.91 -9.86 20.20
N ILE A 562 -7.95 -8.69 19.54
CA ILE A 562 -7.61 -8.56 18.12
C ILE A 562 -6.12 -8.88 17.93
N LYS A 563 -5.23 -8.40 18.80
CA LYS A 563 -3.79 -8.72 18.72
C LYS A 563 -3.55 -10.22 18.84
N GLU A 564 -4.16 -10.87 19.83
CA GLU A 564 -4.02 -12.31 20.07
C GLU A 564 -4.54 -13.15 18.90
N SER A 565 -5.75 -12.85 18.39
CA SER A 565 -6.32 -13.56 17.24
C SER A 565 -5.44 -13.40 15.99
N THR A 566 -4.86 -12.23 15.78
CA THR A 566 -3.97 -11.95 14.65
C THR A 566 -2.66 -12.73 14.77
N LEU A 567 -2.08 -12.81 15.97
CA LEU A 567 -0.89 -13.65 16.21
C LEU A 567 -1.18 -15.13 15.98
N LYS A 568 -2.32 -15.63 16.44
CA LYS A 568 -2.74 -17.03 16.18
C LYS A 568 -2.83 -17.30 14.67
N LYS A 569 -3.44 -16.42 13.89
CA LYS A 569 -3.53 -16.55 12.42
C LYS A 569 -2.15 -16.54 11.76
N PHE A 570 -1.25 -15.66 12.19
CA PHE A 570 0.13 -15.63 11.70
C PHE A 570 0.84 -16.98 11.90
N TRP A 571 0.75 -17.55 13.09
CA TRP A 571 1.37 -18.84 13.38
C TRP A 571 0.69 -19.99 12.64
N MET A 572 -0.62 -19.93 12.41
CA MET A 572 -1.32 -20.88 11.55
C MET A 572 -0.77 -20.85 10.12
N ALA A 573 -0.62 -19.65 9.54
CA ALA A 573 -0.07 -19.47 8.20
C ALA A 573 1.41 -19.91 8.12
N TYR A 574 2.21 -19.60 9.14
CA TYR A 574 3.59 -20.08 9.24
C TYR A 574 3.68 -21.63 9.27
N ARG A 575 2.79 -22.28 10.02
CA ARG A 575 2.72 -23.76 10.10
C ARG A 575 2.19 -24.38 8.82
N PHE A 576 1.22 -23.77 8.16
CA PHE A 576 0.67 -24.23 6.88
C PHE A 576 1.76 -24.45 5.83
N LEU A 577 2.77 -23.61 5.78
CA LEU A 577 3.94 -23.75 4.89
C LEU A 577 4.82 -24.97 5.21
N SER A 578 4.69 -25.61 6.35
CA SER A 578 5.45 -26.85 6.64
C SER A 578 4.97 -28.06 5.84
N LEU A 579 3.81 -27.95 5.19
CA LEU A 579 3.23 -28.88 4.21
C LEU A 579 3.10 -30.34 4.69
N LYS A 580 3.20 -30.61 6.00
CA LYS A 580 3.09 -31.96 6.56
C LYS A 580 1.66 -32.38 6.84
N LYS A 581 0.67 -31.46 6.80
CA LYS A 581 -0.68 -31.71 7.30
C LYS A 581 -1.76 -31.35 6.27
N LEU A 582 -2.21 -32.32 5.49
CA LEU A 582 -3.31 -32.17 4.53
C LEU A 582 -4.66 -31.94 5.21
N ASN A 583 -4.87 -32.35 6.46
CA ASN A 583 -6.18 -32.22 7.14
C ASN A 583 -6.59 -30.75 7.35
N MET A 584 -5.64 -29.88 7.69
CA MET A 584 -5.85 -28.43 7.81
C MET A 584 -6.27 -27.80 6.49
N THR A 585 -5.86 -28.36 5.36
CA THR A 585 -6.10 -27.80 4.03
C THR A 585 -7.57 -27.84 3.63
N ASN A 586 -8.32 -28.88 3.97
CA ASN A 586 -9.72 -29.01 3.58
C ASN A 586 -10.62 -27.95 4.24
N GLY A 587 -10.50 -27.75 5.56
CA GLY A 587 -11.25 -26.69 6.26
C GLY A 587 -10.92 -25.29 5.75
N LEU A 588 -9.63 -25.05 5.46
CA LEU A 588 -9.18 -23.79 4.91
C LEU A 588 -9.70 -23.53 3.49
N ILE A 589 -9.79 -24.57 2.64
CA ILE A 589 -10.38 -24.47 1.30
C ILE A 589 -11.83 -24.03 1.40
N ASP A 590 -12.62 -24.60 2.31
CA ASP A 590 -14.02 -24.24 2.50
C ASP A 590 -14.18 -22.76 2.93
N ILE A 591 -13.30 -22.25 3.80
CA ILE A 591 -13.25 -20.83 4.20
C ILE A 591 -12.89 -19.97 3.00
N ALA A 592 -11.87 -20.34 2.24
CA ALA A 592 -11.44 -19.61 1.05
C ALA A 592 -12.52 -19.54 -0.04
N ILE A 593 -13.30 -20.60 -0.23
CA ILE A 593 -14.45 -20.62 -1.13
C ILE A 593 -15.54 -19.66 -0.65
N LYS A 594 -15.88 -19.68 0.65
CA LYS A 594 -16.87 -18.76 1.23
C LYS A 594 -16.41 -17.30 1.06
N PHE A 595 -15.14 -17.04 1.35
CA PHE A 595 -14.56 -15.71 1.14
C PHE A 595 -14.63 -15.26 -0.32
N GLN A 596 -14.32 -16.15 -1.30
CA GLN A 596 -14.38 -15.81 -2.71
C GLN A 596 -15.82 -15.50 -3.17
N ILE A 597 -16.81 -16.21 -2.67
CA ILE A 597 -18.23 -15.92 -2.93
C ILE A 597 -18.60 -14.54 -2.33
N ALA A 598 -18.20 -14.27 -1.08
CA ALA A 598 -18.43 -12.99 -0.43
C ALA A 598 -17.77 -11.83 -1.19
N LEU A 599 -16.53 -12.01 -1.63
CA LEU A 599 -15.76 -11.04 -2.42
C LEU A 599 -16.49 -10.68 -3.72
N THR A 600 -16.90 -11.71 -4.47
CA THR A 600 -17.61 -11.53 -5.74
C THR A 600 -18.96 -10.85 -5.56
N ASN A 601 -19.74 -11.28 -4.56
CA ASN A 601 -21.05 -10.70 -4.27
C ASN A 601 -20.94 -9.22 -3.88
N ASN A 602 -19.97 -8.84 -3.03
CA ASN A 602 -19.76 -7.44 -2.66
C ASN A 602 -19.32 -6.59 -3.85
N ALA A 603 -18.38 -7.09 -4.68
CA ALA A 603 -17.95 -6.39 -5.88
C ALA A 603 -19.10 -6.14 -6.85
N THR A 604 -19.90 -7.16 -7.14
CA THR A 604 -21.03 -7.06 -8.06
C THR A 604 -22.16 -6.17 -7.52
N ASN A 605 -22.43 -6.19 -6.22
CA ASN A 605 -23.38 -5.28 -5.58
C ASN A 605 -22.99 -3.80 -5.75
N ILE A 606 -21.68 -3.48 -5.65
CA ILE A 606 -21.18 -2.13 -5.87
C ILE A 606 -21.36 -1.73 -7.34
N LEU A 607 -21.05 -2.62 -8.27
CA LEU A 607 -21.17 -2.38 -9.71
C LEU A 607 -22.63 -2.22 -10.17
N ASP A 608 -23.54 -3.07 -9.70
CA ASP A 608 -24.95 -3.02 -10.08
C ASP A 608 -25.68 -1.77 -9.52
N LYS A 609 -25.25 -1.28 -8.35
CA LYS A 609 -25.75 -0.01 -7.78
C LYS A 609 -25.10 1.24 -8.40
N ASN A 610 -24.31 1.09 -9.47
CA ASN A 610 -23.52 2.18 -10.04
C ASN A 610 -22.67 2.89 -8.97
N GLY A 611 -22.14 2.15 -8.01
CA GLY A 611 -21.37 2.67 -6.88
C GLY A 611 -19.99 3.21 -7.25
N VAL A 612 -19.55 3.01 -8.50
CA VAL A 612 -18.26 3.52 -8.98
C VAL A 612 -18.43 4.95 -9.50
N LYS A 613 -17.85 5.91 -8.81
CA LYS A 613 -17.78 7.30 -9.19
C LYS A 613 -16.47 7.58 -9.94
N ASN A 614 -16.53 8.45 -10.95
CA ASN A 614 -15.39 8.76 -11.80
C ASN A 614 -15.00 10.23 -11.63
N GLU A 615 -13.79 10.46 -11.10
CA GLU A 615 -13.15 11.75 -11.02
C GLU A 615 -12.16 11.94 -12.19
N GLN A 616 -11.55 13.12 -12.28
CA GLN A 616 -10.61 13.42 -13.35
C GLN A 616 -9.37 12.52 -13.28
N LYS A 617 -8.79 12.33 -12.09
CA LYS A 617 -7.52 11.62 -11.87
C LYS A 617 -7.70 10.17 -11.39
N PHE A 618 -8.79 9.82 -10.73
CA PHE A 618 -9.04 8.51 -10.15
C PHE A 618 -10.52 8.13 -10.17
N ARG A 619 -10.82 6.90 -9.78
CA ARG A 619 -12.19 6.40 -9.53
C ARG A 619 -12.32 6.04 -8.06
N TYR A 620 -13.54 6.11 -7.54
CA TYR A 620 -13.76 5.70 -6.16
C TYR A 620 -15.14 5.09 -5.93
N SER A 621 -15.21 4.29 -4.87
CA SER A 621 -16.46 3.80 -4.32
C SER A 621 -16.48 3.97 -2.81
N ILE A 622 -17.66 4.28 -2.29
CA ILE A 622 -17.92 4.37 -0.85
C ILE A 622 -18.96 3.32 -0.52
N VAL A 623 -18.58 2.35 0.32
CA VAL A 623 -19.47 1.33 0.85
C VAL A 623 -19.96 1.77 2.21
N SER A 624 -21.20 2.23 2.27
CA SER A 624 -21.88 2.68 3.49
C SER A 624 -23.28 2.08 3.53
N GLY A 625 -23.73 1.58 4.65
CA GLY A 625 -25.09 1.10 4.82
C GLY A 625 -25.19 -0.29 5.45
N ASN A 626 -26.38 -0.92 5.34
CA ASN A 626 -26.61 -2.25 5.86
C ASN A 626 -25.73 -3.25 5.10
N LEU A 627 -24.68 -3.67 5.78
CA LEU A 627 -23.75 -4.67 5.26
C LEU A 627 -24.31 -6.06 5.54
N SER A 628 -24.09 -6.98 4.61
CA SER A 628 -24.35 -8.40 4.83
C SER A 628 -23.36 -8.95 5.88
N ASP A 629 -23.62 -10.14 6.42
CA ASP A 629 -22.71 -10.84 7.34
C ASP A 629 -21.30 -11.00 6.74
N ASP A 630 -21.21 -11.00 5.41
CA ASP A 630 -19.95 -11.07 4.66
C ASP A 630 -19.08 -9.80 4.77
N SER A 631 -19.62 -8.70 5.31
CA SER A 631 -18.90 -7.42 5.43
C SER A 631 -17.69 -7.50 6.34
N ARG A 632 -17.68 -8.39 7.32
CA ARG A 632 -16.59 -8.62 8.26
C ARG A 632 -15.26 -8.99 7.59
N TYR A 633 -15.29 -9.60 6.39
CA TYR A 633 -14.08 -9.93 5.64
C TYR A 633 -13.30 -8.70 5.20
N PHE A 634 -13.98 -7.58 4.91
CA PHE A 634 -13.38 -6.38 4.32
C PHE A 634 -12.90 -5.34 5.34
N GLN A 635 -12.91 -5.71 6.62
CA GLN A 635 -12.24 -4.96 7.68
C GLN A 635 -10.74 -5.28 7.74
N TYR A 636 -10.27 -6.26 6.96
CA TYR A 636 -8.86 -6.64 6.87
C TYR A 636 -8.24 -6.07 5.59
N PRO A 637 -7.00 -5.52 5.66
CA PRO A 637 -6.39 -4.75 4.57
C PRO A 637 -6.22 -5.56 3.28
N GLY A 638 -5.68 -6.76 3.36
CA GLY A 638 -5.45 -7.58 2.17
C GLY A 638 -6.73 -8.03 1.48
N ASN A 639 -7.82 -8.23 2.23
CA ASN A 639 -9.13 -8.52 1.66
C ASN A 639 -9.78 -7.28 1.04
N LEU A 640 -9.59 -6.10 1.65
CA LEU A 640 -10.06 -4.83 1.10
C LEU A 640 -9.35 -4.51 -0.22
N GLU A 641 -8.03 -4.69 -0.27
CA GLU A 641 -7.23 -4.58 -1.48
C GLU A 641 -7.74 -5.52 -2.59
N ARG A 642 -8.02 -6.78 -2.27
CA ARG A 642 -8.58 -7.73 -3.24
C ARG A 642 -9.94 -7.27 -3.77
N LEU A 643 -10.80 -6.75 -2.91
CA LEU A 643 -12.09 -6.20 -3.32
C LEU A 643 -11.90 -5.00 -4.26
N CYS A 644 -10.98 -4.11 -3.94
CA CYS A 644 -10.60 -2.97 -4.77
C CYS A 644 -10.14 -3.43 -6.17
N LEU A 645 -9.25 -4.42 -6.23
CA LEU A 645 -8.75 -4.99 -7.48
C LEU A 645 -9.85 -5.65 -8.32
N VAL A 646 -10.72 -6.47 -7.70
CA VAL A 646 -11.84 -7.12 -8.41
C VAL A 646 -12.82 -6.09 -8.99
N ILE A 647 -13.16 -5.05 -8.24
CA ILE A 647 -14.04 -3.98 -8.74
C ILE A 647 -13.36 -3.24 -9.91
N SER A 648 -12.10 -2.87 -9.76
CA SER A 648 -11.33 -2.14 -10.78
C SER A 648 -11.21 -2.95 -12.07
N GLU A 649 -10.85 -4.24 -11.98
CA GLU A 649 -10.74 -5.15 -13.13
C GLU A 649 -12.09 -5.34 -13.82
N THR A 650 -13.14 -5.67 -13.06
CA THR A 650 -14.48 -5.91 -13.59
C THR A 650 -15.05 -4.64 -14.23
N TYR A 651 -14.89 -3.48 -13.60
CA TYR A 651 -15.33 -2.19 -14.16
C TYR A 651 -14.67 -1.87 -15.49
N LYS A 652 -13.35 -2.12 -15.59
CA LYS A 652 -12.58 -1.94 -16.81
C LYS A 652 -13.08 -2.83 -17.95
N GLN A 653 -13.35 -4.09 -17.66
CA GLN A 653 -13.85 -5.05 -18.66
C GLN A 653 -15.28 -4.71 -19.13
N LEU A 654 -16.17 -4.31 -18.23
CA LEU A 654 -17.54 -3.93 -18.53
C LEU A 654 -17.66 -2.72 -19.47
N ARG A 655 -16.79 -1.75 -19.31
CA ARG A 655 -16.81 -0.49 -20.08
C ARG A 655 -15.97 -0.56 -21.36
N GLY A 656 -15.16 -1.62 -21.53
CA GLY A 656 -14.38 -1.91 -22.73
C GLY A 656 -13.05 -1.14 -22.84
N LYS A 657 -12.25 -1.47 -23.86
CA LYS A 657 -10.86 -1.01 -24.07
C LYS A 657 -10.67 0.51 -24.21
N LYS A 658 -11.76 1.30 -24.36
CA LYS A 658 -11.71 2.76 -24.52
C LYS A 658 -11.61 3.52 -23.20
N ILE A 659 -11.75 2.84 -22.07
CA ILE A 659 -11.66 3.52 -20.77
C ILE A 659 -10.19 3.62 -20.36
N GLU A 660 -9.84 4.87 -20.05
CA GLU A 660 -8.58 5.25 -19.45
C GLU A 660 -8.34 4.48 -18.15
N ASN A 661 -7.17 3.92 -17.99
CA ASN A 661 -6.78 3.30 -16.73
C ASN A 661 -6.58 4.41 -15.69
N LYS A 662 -7.40 4.40 -14.65
CA LYS A 662 -7.28 5.34 -13.53
C LYS A 662 -7.08 4.56 -12.24
N PRO A 663 -6.28 5.09 -11.32
CA PRO A 663 -6.19 4.57 -9.96
C PRO A 663 -7.57 4.49 -9.30
N TYR A 664 -7.71 3.61 -8.33
CA TYR A 664 -8.99 3.34 -7.68
C TYR A 664 -8.89 3.50 -6.17
N LEU A 665 -9.86 4.17 -5.56
CA LEU A 665 -9.97 4.37 -4.13
C LEU A 665 -11.26 3.69 -3.63
N LEU A 666 -11.12 2.81 -2.66
CA LEU A 666 -12.23 2.11 -2.02
C LEU A 666 -12.33 2.52 -0.56
N ALA A 667 -13.43 3.13 -0.17
CA ALA A 667 -13.74 3.44 1.23
C ALA A 667 -14.80 2.47 1.75
N TYR A 668 -14.45 1.67 2.77
CA TYR A 668 -15.32 0.66 3.36
C TYR A 668 -15.62 0.99 4.83
N ILE A 669 -16.89 0.98 5.21
CA ILE A 669 -17.29 1.38 6.57
C ILE A 669 -17.01 0.27 7.59
N ASP A 670 -16.35 0.64 8.67
CA ASP A 670 -16.36 -0.09 9.92
C ASP A 670 -17.48 0.48 10.82
N GLN A 671 -18.59 -0.24 10.92
CA GLN A 671 -19.77 0.22 11.66
C GLN A 671 -19.52 0.24 13.16
N GLU A 672 -18.71 -0.68 13.67
CA GLU A 672 -18.44 -0.78 15.11
C GLU A 672 -17.63 0.41 15.60
N ASN A 673 -16.60 0.81 14.87
CA ASN A 673 -15.71 1.90 15.23
C ASN A 673 -16.14 3.26 14.65
N LYS A 674 -17.22 3.30 13.85
CA LYS A 674 -17.67 4.51 13.12
C LYS A 674 -16.57 5.17 12.31
N THR A 675 -15.74 4.35 11.67
CA THR A 675 -14.62 4.76 10.82
C THR A 675 -14.77 4.20 9.42
N TYR A 676 -14.01 4.75 8.48
CA TYR A 676 -13.82 4.16 7.15
C TYR A 676 -12.39 3.68 7.00
N ILE A 677 -12.23 2.46 6.53
CA ILE A 677 -10.97 1.93 6.04
C ILE A 677 -10.92 2.28 4.56
N ILE A 678 -9.87 2.95 4.13
CA ILE A 678 -9.68 3.43 2.76
C ILE A 678 -8.46 2.77 2.18
N ASP A 679 -8.63 2.11 1.03
CA ASP A 679 -7.54 1.58 0.20
C ASP A 679 -7.42 2.42 -1.08
N GLY A 680 -6.22 2.92 -1.35
CA GLY A 680 -5.87 3.64 -2.57
C GLY A 680 -4.92 2.82 -3.42
N ASN A 681 -5.40 2.27 -4.54
CA ASN A 681 -4.67 1.33 -5.38
C ASN A 681 -4.54 1.84 -6.83
N LEU A 682 -3.45 1.48 -7.52
CA LEU A 682 -3.27 1.76 -8.95
C LEU A 682 -4.29 1.02 -9.84
N GLY A 683 -5.00 0.02 -9.29
CA GLY A 683 -5.89 -0.86 -10.04
C GLY A 683 -5.11 -1.89 -10.86
N CYS A 684 -5.80 -2.50 -11.83
CA CYS A 684 -5.26 -3.60 -12.63
C CYS A 684 -4.33 -3.13 -13.76
N ASN A 685 -3.42 -2.21 -13.50
CA ASN A 685 -2.47 -1.69 -14.47
C ASN A 685 -1.14 -2.46 -14.36
N LYS A 686 -0.87 -3.35 -15.33
CA LYS A 686 0.39 -4.14 -15.37
C LYS A 686 1.40 -3.65 -16.40
N LYS A 687 1.16 -2.50 -17.07
CA LYS A 687 1.89 -2.19 -18.30
C LYS A 687 3.21 -1.45 -18.10
N ASP A 688 3.32 -0.59 -17.11
CA ASP A 688 4.50 0.25 -16.91
C ASP A 688 5.19 -0.10 -15.58
N GLU A 689 6.47 -0.47 -15.68
CA GLU A 689 7.30 -0.82 -14.53
C GLU A 689 7.58 0.41 -13.63
N ASP A 690 7.31 1.62 -14.13
CA ASP A 690 7.64 2.89 -13.49
C ASP A 690 6.43 3.60 -12.85
N GLU A 691 5.23 3.03 -12.96
CA GLU A 691 4.02 3.65 -12.42
C GLU A 691 4.00 3.56 -10.89
N LYS A 692 4.01 4.72 -10.22
CA LYS A 692 4.00 4.83 -8.76
C LYS A 692 2.61 5.11 -8.23
N ASN A 693 2.26 4.51 -7.10
CA ASN A 693 1.02 4.80 -6.40
C ASN A 693 1.13 6.13 -5.63
N MET A 694 0.39 7.13 -6.07
CA MET A 694 0.41 8.47 -5.48
C MET A 694 -0.49 8.61 -4.25
N PHE A 695 -1.40 7.68 -3.99
CA PHE A 695 -2.36 7.79 -2.88
C PHE A 695 -1.70 7.94 -1.51
N PRO A 696 -0.65 7.20 -1.12
CA PRO A 696 -0.01 7.38 0.17
C PRO A 696 0.47 8.82 0.40
N LEU A 697 1.06 9.44 -0.62
CA LEU A 697 1.50 10.83 -0.57
C LEU A 697 0.32 11.80 -0.45
N GLN A 698 -0.73 11.59 -1.27
CA GLN A 698 -1.94 12.39 -1.23
C GLN A 698 -2.64 12.30 0.14
N PHE A 699 -2.69 11.10 0.74
CA PHE A 699 -3.26 10.90 2.07
C PHE A 699 -2.50 11.69 3.14
N LYS A 700 -1.17 11.63 3.13
CA LYS A 700 -0.31 12.42 4.04
C LYS A 700 -0.52 13.92 3.86
N PHE A 701 -0.61 14.39 2.61
CA PHE A 701 -0.81 15.80 2.30
C PHE A 701 -2.19 16.31 2.76
N VAL A 702 -3.26 15.57 2.41
CA VAL A 702 -4.64 15.96 2.77
C VAL A 702 -4.86 15.93 4.28
N SER A 703 -4.33 14.91 4.96
CA SER A 703 -4.37 14.82 6.43
C SER A 703 -3.78 16.07 7.09
N LYS A 704 -2.60 16.52 6.64
CA LYS A 704 -1.96 17.74 7.15
C LYS A 704 -2.76 18.98 6.81
N LYS A 705 -3.23 19.14 5.57
CA LYS A 705 -3.95 20.32 5.09
C LYS A 705 -5.29 20.52 5.80
N LEU A 706 -6.05 19.45 6.00
CA LEU A 706 -7.36 19.49 6.66
C LEU A 706 -7.27 19.28 8.18
N LYS A 707 -6.06 19.00 8.72
CA LYS A 707 -5.84 18.63 10.14
C LYS A 707 -6.73 17.44 10.58
N ILE A 708 -7.01 16.52 9.64
CA ILE A 708 -7.78 15.30 9.90
C ILE A 708 -6.82 14.23 10.42
N PRO A 709 -7.05 13.63 11.60
CA PRO A 709 -6.26 12.52 12.09
C PRO A 709 -6.49 11.29 11.21
N VAL A 710 -5.40 10.76 10.65
CA VAL A 710 -5.37 9.54 9.85
C VAL A 710 -4.59 8.49 10.62
N ASN A 711 -5.16 7.30 10.77
CA ASN A 711 -4.47 6.18 11.40
C ASN A 711 -3.93 5.25 10.32
N TYR A 712 -2.67 4.85 10.49
CA TYR A 712 -2.00 3.82 9.71
C TYR A 712 -2.01 2.53 10.53
N ASP A 713 -3.15 1.83 10.52
CA ASP A 713 -3.35 0.62 11.32
C ASP A 713 -2.60 -0.61 10.78
N TYR A 714 -1.88 -0.43 9.66
CA TYR A 714 -1.19 -1.49 8.94
C TYR A 714 0.19 -1.03 8.46
N THR A 715 1.06 -1.97 8.06
CA THR A 715 2.40 -1.67 7.53
C THR A 715 2.40 -1.20 6.08
N THR A 716 1.22 -1.11 5.43
CA THR A 716 1.05 -0.60 4.07
C THR A 716 0.49 0.82 4.10
N GLU A 717 1.21 1.78 3.53
CA GLU A 717 0.81 3.20 3.55
C GLU A 717 -0.36 3.54 2.61
N GLN A 718 -0.74 2.63 1.72
CA GLN A 718 -1.88 2.79 0.84
C GLN A 718 -3.24 2.59 1.54
N ILE A 719 -3.22 2.04 2.76
CA ILE A 719 -4.42 1.76 3.54
C ILE A 719 -4.43 2.63 4.79
N ILE A 720 -5.49 3.40 4.95
CA ILE A 720 -5.68 4.33 6.06
C ILE A 720 -7.06 4.16 6.71
N THR A 721 -7.15 4.58 7.97
CA THR A 721 -8.42 4.63 8.69
C THR A 721 -8.72 6.06 9.10
N ILE A 722 -9.93 6.56 8.77
CA ILE A 722 -10.40 7.91 9.11
C ILE A 722 -11.79 7.87 9.74
N LYS A 723 -12.16 8.92 10.45
CA LYS A 723 -13.51 9.06 11.02
C LYS A 723 -14.56 9.21 9.93
N LYS A 724 -15.77 8.72 10.21
CA LYS A 724 -16.89 8.75 9.26
C LYS A 724 -17.24 10.16 8.79
N ASP A 725 -17.18 11.15 9.66
CA ASP A 725 -17.60 12.52 9.36
C ASP A 725 -16.60 13.23 8.45
N ASP A 726 -15.36 12.82 8.45
CA ASP A 726 -14.28 13.44 7.69
C ASP A 726 -14.15 12.92 6.24
N LEU A 727 -14.81 11.79 5.90
CA LEU A 727 -14.62 11.09 4.63
C LEU A 727 -14.84 11.97 3.40
N TYR A 728 -15.98 12.69 3.36
CA TYR A 728 -16.33 13.44 2.16
C TYR A 728 -15.42 14.64 1.94
N SER A 729 -15.03 15.34 2.99
CA SER A 729 -14.06 16.43 2.93
C SER A 729 -12.69 15.93 2.46
N PHE A 730 -12.29 14.75 2.95
CA PHE A 730 -11.03 14.09 2.58
C PHE A 730 -11.00 13.69 1.10
N ILE A 731 -12.03 12.99 0.58
CA ILE A 731 -12.11 12.60 -0.84
C ILE A 731 -12.18 13.81 -1.75
N ASN A 732 -12.99 14.83 -1.40
CA ASN A 732 -13.09 16.06 -2.19
C ASN A 732 -11.74 16.79 -2.28
N GLN A 733 -10.95 16.78 -1.22
CA GLN A 733 -9.62 17.39 -1.24
C GLN A 733 -8.62 16.57 -2.07
N ILE A 734 -8.69 15.23 -2.06
CA ILE A 734 -7.89 14.39 -2.96
C ILE A 734 -8.21 14.67 -4.42
N SER A 735 -9.49 14.88 -4.78
CA SER A 735 -9.89 15.16 -6.18
C SER A 735 -9.41 16.52 -6.69
N GLN A 736 -9.03 17.44 -5.79
CA GLN A 736 -8.48 18.75 -6.13
C GLN A 736 -6.96 18.78 -6.32
N ILE A 737 -6.26 17.78 -5.82
CA ILE A 737 -4.79 17.59 -5.97
C ILE A 737 -4.49 16.89 -7.29
#